data_b77137444ad0f409f3c1dcfa104f8208
#
_entry.id   b77137444ad0f409f3c1dcfa104f8208
#
_cell.length_a   1.000
_cell.length_b   1.000
_cell.length_c   1.000
_cell.angle_alpha   90.00
_cell.angle_beta   90.00
_cell.angle_gamma   90.00
#
_symmetry.space_group_name_H-M   'P 1'
#
loop_
_entity.id
_entity.type
_entity.pdbx_description
1 polymer ?
#
loop_
_entity_poly.entity_id
_entity_poly.type
_entity_poly.pdbx_seq_one_letter_code
_entity_poly.pdbx_strand_id
1 'polypeptide(L)'
;MKRILIYTGAGLLLLLLLLAGGLWIFRNRILNRMAERKITQVEERYGLEVHYDELRFEGTGCLFLNGLSVVPEERDTLLTLRSVTFNLGFWQLLKGNVEVMDVALDGLTVDFVKENQQANYDFLFRSRSNGEKETERAPEKAGYDKRVQTLLNGVFRLLPSEGRLTRLHVRERKDSDSVSLYVPEFNIENHRFRSQLTFVEEGHTQHWETEGEINSGERRVSVCIQAPELTVPYIRRRLGAEVAFERLWLSFTQQEEDEKMVLLGQTEVDGLKVFHHRLSPERINLNHGKLDFQLNVEPHALELDSCSTIRFNDLQFHPYLRVEPPSHLMASIHQPLFPAKELFNSLPHGLFENLEGIRVEGELAYDFELDADLARPDSLKFYSDLRPQHFQILGYGTTNLGKMSEEFEYTAYENEMPVRTFPVGPSWNHFLPLDSVPQLMRMAVLQSEDGGFFYHQGFLPDAIREAMVYDLKERRFARGGSTISMQLVKNVFLNRRKNIARKLEEALIVWLIEQNRLTSKERMFEVYLNIAEWGPGVYGLLEASEFYFGKRPSQLTLEECIYLASIIPKPKHYRSSFEANGRLKENQEGHFRLVARRMAAKGVISEAAAEGVDLSRVVLTGEAGKCFADSLSFSTPQPVP
;
A
#
# COMPACT_ATOMS: atom_id res chain seq x y z
N MET A 1 54.96 61.44 -27.63
CA MET A 1 54.38 60.23 -26.93
C MET A 1 52.89 60.39 -26.65
N LYS A 2 52.35 61.41 -25.98
CA LYS A 2 50.90 61.51 -25.65
C LYS A 2 49.95 61.45 -26.86
N ARG A 3 50.28 62.07 -28.00
CA ARG A 3 49.43 62.03 -29.21
C ARG A 3 49.39 60.64 -29.88
N ILE A 4 50.49 59.90 -29.89
CA ILE A 4 50.56 58.56 -30.46
C ILE A 4 49.70 57.59 -29.60
N LEU A 5 49.73 57.72 -28.26
CA LEU A 5 48.90 56.92 -27.36
C LEU A 5 47.39 57.20 -27.54
N ILE A 6 47.02 58.47 -27.84
CA ILE A 6 45.63 58.86 -28.11
C ILE A 6 45.14 58.25 -29.44
N TYR A 7 45.95 58.30 -30.48
CA TYR A 7 45.59 57.75 -31.81
C TYR A 7 45.57 56.19 -31.80
N THR A 8 46.49 55.57 -31.09
CA THR A 8 46.44 54.11 -30.92
C THR A 8 45.23 53.66 -30.06
N GLY A 9 44.88 54.37 -28.99
CA GLY A 9 43.70 54.12 -28.19
C GLY A 9 42.40 54.37 -28.99
N ALA A 10 42.33 55.48 -29.78
CA ALA A 10 41.17 55.72 -30.62
C ALA A 10 41.01 54.67 -31.75
N GLY A 11 42.15 54.24 -32.35
CA GLY A 11 42.14 53.16 -33.35
C GLY A 11 41.68 51.82 -32.78
N LEU A 12 42.13 51.48 -31.56
CA LEU A 12 41.69 50.27 -30.87
C LEU A 12 40.19 50.31 -30.49
N LEU A 13 39.71 51.45 -30.03
CA LEU A 13 38.32 51.72 -29.75
C LEU A 13 37.44 51.60 -31.00
N LEU A 14 37.88 52.16 -32.11
CA LEU A 14 37.19 52.06 -33.40
C LEU A 14 37.14 50.60 -33.90
N LEU A 15 38.24 49.85 -33.76
CA LEU A 15 38.31 48.46 -34.12
C LEU A 15 37.35 47.63 -33.26
N LEU A 16 37.29 47.88 -31.94
CA LEU A 16 36.34 47.23 -31.03
C LEU A 16 34.88 47.56 -31.37
N LEU A 17 34.59 48.82 -31.74
CA LEU A 17 33.24 49.21 -32.17
C LEU A 17 32.87 48.59 -33.51
N LEU A 18 33.81 48.45 -34.46
CA LEU A 18 33.55 47.72 -35.72
C LEU A 18 33.35 46.23 -35.52
N LEU A 19 34.12 45.59 -34.63
CA LEU A 19 33.93 44.19 -34.25
C LEU A 19 32.60 43.99 -33.54
N ALA A 20 32.23 44.84 -32.59
CA ALA A 20 30.96 44.83 -31.90
C ALA A 20 29.78 45.06 -32.88
N GLY A 21 29.91 46.02 -33.79
CA GLY A 21 28.93 46.27 -34.86
C GLY A 21 28.79 45.09 -35.82
N GLY A 22 29.90 44.48 -36.20
CA GLY A 22 29.92 43.27 -37.03
C GLY A 22 29.24 42.08 -36.32
N LEU A 23 29.60 41.85 -35.07
CA LEU A 23 28.94 40.82 -34.26
C LEU A 23 27.44 41.09 -34.12
N TRP A 24 27.04 42.34 -33.95
CA TRP A 24 25.63 42.73 -33.86
C TRP A 24 24.86 42.48 -35.16
N ILE A 25 25.44 42.81 -36.32
CA ILE A 25 24.80 42.60 -37.62
C ILE A 25 24.69 41.12 -37.95
N PHE A 26 25.71 40.32 -37.64
CA PHE A 26 25.75 38.89 -37.97
C PHE A 26 25.23 37.99 -36.84
N ARG A 27 24.75 38.52 -35.71
CA ARG A 27 24.36 37.78 -34.52
C ARG A 27 23.35 36.64 -34.81
N ASN A 28 22.32 36.90 -35.61
CA ASN A 28 21.33 35.90 -35.95
C ASN A 28 21.90 34.79 -36.86
N ARG A 29 22.84 35.11 -37.75
CA ARG A 29 23.53 34.08 -38.55
C ARG A 29 24.42 33.19 -37.71
N ILE A 30 25.13 33.79 -36.75
CA ILE A 30 25.97 33.04 -35.82
C ILE A 30 25.10 32.15 -34.95
N LEU A 31 24.00 32.66 -34.41
CA LEU A 31 23.03 31.94 -33.60
C LEU A 31 22.47 30.73 -34.34
N ASN A 32 21.95 30.92 -35.57
CA ASN A 32 21.37 29.84 -36.36
C ASN A 32 22.41 28.75 -36.67
N ARG A 33 23.63 29.09 -37.05
CA ARG A 33 24.71 28.12 -37.26
C ARG A 33 25.07 27.32 -36.02
N MET A 34 25.07 27.97 -34.84
CA MET A 34 25.31 27.28 -33.57
C MET A 34 24.14 26.35 -33.22
N ALA A 35 22.91 26.79 -33.43
CA ALA A 35 21.71 26.00 -33.24
C ALA A 35 21.68 24.77 -34.16
N GLU A 36 21.89 24.95 -35.47
CA GLU A 36 21.96 23.87 -36.46
C GLU A 36 22.98 22.80 -36.06
N ARG A 37 24.22 23.21 -35.69
CA ARG A 37 25.24 22.25 -35.22
C ARG A 37 24.81 21.47 -33.98
N LYS A 38 24.16 22.13 -33.04
CA LYS A 38 23.67 21.49 -31.81
C LYS A 38 22.48 20.57 -32.08
N ILE A 39 21.58 20.99 -32.94
CA ILE A 39 20.44 20.19 -33.38
C ILE A 39 20.93 18.91 -34.06
N THR A 40 21.82 19.01 -35.07
CA THR A 40 22.39 17.81 -35.73
C THR A 40 23.06 16.86 -34.72
N GLN A 41 23.80 17.40 -33.74
CA GLN A 41 24.37 16.56 -32.67
C GLN A 41 23.30 15.84 -31.82
N VAL A 42 22.16 16.48 -31.57
CA VAL A 42 21.04 15.90 -30.81
C VAL A 42 20.30 14.88 -31.66
N GLU A 43 20.04 15.19 -32.92
CA GLU A 43 19.39 14.31 -33.89
C GLU A 43 20.19 13.00 -34.07
N GLU A 44 21.48 13.09 -34.39
CA GLU A 44 22.36 11.93 -34.54
C GLU A 44 22.50 11.10 -33.24
N ARG A 45 22.48 11.79 -32.11
CA ARG A 45 22.70 11.13 -30.81
C ARG A 45 21.47 10.39 -30.30
N TYR A 46 20.29 10.89 -30.55
CA TYR A 46 19.05 10.38 -29.95
C TYR A 46 18.07 9.78 -30.97
N GLY A 47 18.35 9.87 -32.29
CA GLY A 47 17.44 9.46 -33.33
C GLY A 47 16.18 10.33 -33.32
N LEU A 48 16.36 11.64 -33.36
CA LEU A 48 15.29 12.62 -33.35
C LEU A 48 15.33 13.48 -34.60
N GLU A 49 14.20 13.98 -35.02
CA GLU A 49 14.07 15.08 -35.96
C GLU A 49 13.64 16.33 -35.22
N VAL A 50 14.43 17.39 -35.28
CA VAL A 50 14.16 18.66 -34.59
C VAL A 50 13.95 19.75 -35.64
N HIS A 51 12.76 20.29 -35.69
CA HIS A 51 12.39 21.34 -36.64
C HIS A 51 12.02 22.62 -35.88
N TYR A 52 12.38 23.80 -36.44
CA TYR A 52 11.95 25.10 -35.96
C TYR A 52 11.76 26.06 -37.12
N ASP A 53 10.81 27.01 -36.99
CA ASP A 53 10.52 27.96 -38.04
C ASP A 53 11.46 29.16 -38.00
N GLU A 54 11.70 29.72 -36.83
CA GLU A 54 12.49 30.93 -36.66
C GLU A 54 13.23 30.97 -35.33
N LEU A 55 14.51 31.34 -35.39
CA LEU A 55 15.34 31.61 -34.21
C LEU A 55 16.10 32.91 -34.41
N ARG A 56 15.83 33.90 -33.54
CA ARG A 56 16.45 35.24 -33.66
C ARG A 56 16.65 35.93 -32.32
N PHE A 57 17.58 36.86 -32.30
CA PHE A 57 17.68 37.87 -31.25
C PHE A 57 16.76 39.05 -31.54
N GLU A 58 15.93 39.40 -30.59
CA GLU A 58 15.13 40.61 -30.54
C GLU A 58 15.78 41.60 -29.57
N GLY A 59 16.14 42.82 -30.03
CA GLY A 59 16.81 43.78 -29.17
C GLY A 59 18.20 43.32 -28.70
N THR A 60 18.61 43.70 -27.49
CA THR A 60 19.97 43.51 -26.96
C THR A 60 20.16 42.25 -26.13
N GLY A 61 19.08 41.63 -25.67
CA GLY A 61 19.16 40.46 -24.75
C GLY A 61 17.98 39.49 -24.83
N CYS A 62 17.08 39.68 -25.79
CA CYS A 62 15.92 38.81 -25.95
C CYS A 62 16.18 37.79 -27.07
N LEU A 63 16.05 36.51 -26.76
CA LEU A 63 16.13 35.41 -27.71
C LEU A 63 14.71 34.86 -27.95
N PHE A 64 14.28 34.85 -29.23
CA PHE A 64 12.99 34.38 -29.67
C PHE A 64 13.14 33.13 -30.55
N LEU A 65 12.38 32.06 -30.21
CA LEU A 65 12.26 30.84 -30.99
C LEU A 65 10.78 30.58 -31.28
N ASN A 66 10.47 30.24 -32.53
CA ASN A 66 9.12 29.94 -32.99
C ASN A 66 9.05 28.59 -33.73
N GLY A 67 7.94 27.88 -33.56
CA GLY A 67 7.61 26.71 -34.34
C GLY A 67 8.45 25.46 -34.06
N LEU A 68 8.94 25.28 -32.79
CA LEU A 68 9.75 24.11 -32.48
C LEU A 68 8.89 22.83 -32.45
N SER A 69 9.38 21.79 -33.15
CA SER A 69 8.86 20.44 -33.05
C SER A 69 9.98 19.41 -32.86
N VAL A 70 9.71 18.38 -32.09
CA VAL A 70 10.62 17.25 -31.85
C VAL A 70 9.89 15.96 -32.12
N VAL A 71 10.39 15.22 -33.11
CA VAL A 71 9.78 13.98 -33.59
C VAL A 71 10.83 12.86 -33.52
N PRO A 72 10.67 11.82 -32.72
CA PRO A 72 11.54 10.65 -32.75
C PRO A 72 11.36 9.88 -34.07
N GLU A 73 12.45 9.29 -34.60
CA GLU A 73 12.42 8.53 -35.86
C GLU A 73 11.31 7.46 -35.85
N GLU A 74 10.49 7.47 -36.90
CA GLU A 74 9.37 6.53 -37.08
C GLU A 74 8.36 6.50 -35.90
N ARG A 75 8.17 7.62 -35.21
CA ARG A 75 7.26 7.77 -34.07
C ARG A 75 6.39 9.02 -34.17
N ASP A 76 5.36 9.05 -33.33
CA ASP A 76 4.53 10.24 -33.16
C ASP A 76 5.34 11.41 -32.58
N THR A 77 4.95 12.61 -32.94
CA THR A 77 5.53 13.84 -32.40
C THR A 77 5.51 13.83 -30.87
N LEU A 78 6.68 14.02 -30.28
CA LEU A 78 6.82 14.06 -28.81
C LEU A 78 6.53 15.44 -28.23
N LEU A 79 7.02 16.51 -28.90
CA LEU A 79 6.92 17.86 -28.39
C LEU A 79 6.67 18.85 -29.53
N THR A 80 5.74 19.77 -29.28
CA THR A 80 5.57 20.97 -30.10
C THR A 80 5.54 22.20 -29.21
N LEU A 81 6.15 23.29 -29.67
CA LEU A 81 6.16 24.57 -28.97
C LEU A 81 5.91 25.69 -29.99
N ARG A 82 4.86 26.47 -29.76
CA ARG A 82 4.53 27.56 -30.64
C ARG A 82 5.61 28.66 -30.59
N SER A 83 5.89 29.18 -29.41
CA SER A 83 6.94 30.15 -29.25
C SER A 83 7.55 30.15 -27.84
N VAL A 84 8.82 30.52 -27.76
CA VAL A 84 9.49 30.84 -26.50
C VAL A 84 10.35 32.07 -26.64
N THR A 85 10.30 32.88 -25.60
CA THR A 85 11.12 34.10 -25.46
C THR A 85 11.96 33.96 -24.20
N PHE A 86 13.28 34.14 -24.33
CA PHE A 86 14.22 34.18 -23.23
C PHE A 86 14.77 35.61 -23.09
N ASN A 87 14.58 36.24 -21.96
CA ASN A 87 15.24 37.48 -21.62
C ASN A 87 16.55 37.18 -20.89
N LEU A 88 17.66 37.51 -21.53
CA LEU A 88 19.02 37.27 -21.03
C LEU A 88 19.59 38.53 -20.42
N GLY A 89 20.29 38.39 -19.30
CA GLY A 89 21.00 39.52 -18.66
C GLY A 89 22.10 40.08 -19.55
N PHE A 90 21.86 41.23 -20.18
CA PHE A 90 22.78 41.84 -21.14
C PHE A 90 24.20 42.02 -20.57
N TRP A 91 24.33 42.47 -19.33
CA TRP A 91 25.65 42.68 -18.70
C TRP A 91 26.35 41.35 -18.35
N GLN A 92 25.62 40.30 -18.09
CA GLN A 92 26.14 38.95 -17.85
C GLN A 92 26.58 38.29 -19.16
N LEU A 93 25.81 38.51 -20.22
CA LEU A 93 26.17 38.06 -21.57
C LEU A 93 27.50 38.68 -22.06
N LEU A 94 27.72 39.96 -21.77
CA LEU A 94 28.99 40.65 -22.06
C LEU A 94 30.19 40.09 -21.27
N LYS A 95 29.94 39.51 -20.10
CA LYS A 95 30.94 38.80 -19.28
C LYS A 95 31.13 37.34 -19.69
N GLY A 96 30.38 36.85 -20.69
CA GLY A 96 30.40 35.45 -21.14
C GLY A 96 29.53 34.51 -20.32
N ASN A 97 28.72 35.03 -19.40
CA ASN A 97 27.77 34.26 -18.60
C ASN A 97 26.37 34.35 -19.20
N VAL A 98 25.73 33.23 -19.42
CA VAL A 98 24.33 33.18 -19.86
C VAL A 98 23.45 33.06 -18.61
N GLU A 99 22.83 34.16 -18.22
CA GLU A 99 21.86 34.22 -17.13
C GLU A 99 20.48 34.52 -17.72
N VAL A 100 19.54 33.61 -17.52
CA VAL A 100 18.15 33.78 -17.97
C VAL A 100 17.38 34.51 -16.88
N MET A 101 16.90 35.72 -17.17
CA MET A 101 16.17 36.56 -16.23
C MET A 101 14.68 36.24 -16.23
N ASP A 102 14.11 36.01 -17.42
CA ASP A 102 12.69 35.73 -17.60
C ASP A 102 12.48 34.80 -18.80
N VAL A 103 11.45 33.92 -18.71
CA VAL A 103 11.07 33.00 -19.78
C VAL A 103 9.58 33.10 -20.01
N ALA A 104 9.21 33.38 -21.26
CA ALA A 104 7.81 33.28 -21.69
C ALA A 104 7.66 32.16 -22.71
N LEU A 105 6.88 31.15 -22.35
CA LEU A 105 6.54 29.99 -23.19
C LEU A 105 5.08 30.06 -23.60
N ASP A 106 4.80 29.80 -24.86
CA ASP A 106 3.44 29.77 -25.37
C ASP A 106 3.17 28.54 -26.24
N GLY A 107 2.09 27.81 -25.94
CA GLY A 107 1.61 26.70 -26.75
C GLY A 107 2.53 25.48 -26.69
N LEU A 108 3.02 25.10 -25.52
CA LEU A 108 3.80 23.87 -25.33
C LEU A 108 2.86 22.67 -25.26
N THR A 109 3.01 21.74 -26.21
CA THR A 109 2.33 20.44 -26.17
C THR A 109 3.36 19.33 -26.07
N VAL A 110 3.17 18.41 -25.14
CA VAL A 110 3.99 17.20 -24.97
C VAL A 110 3.08 15.98 -25.02
N ASP A 111 3.33 15.11 -25.99
CA ASP A 111 2.55 13.90 -26.23
C ASP A 111 3.40 12.66 -25.96
N PHE A 112 3.12 11.98 -24.87
CA PHE A 112 3.69 10.67 -24.54
C PHE A 112 2.80 9.57 -25.14
N VAL A 113 3.27 8.93 -26.19
CA VAL A 113 2.53 7.88 -26.89
C VAL A 113 3.25 6.56 -26.72
N LYS A 114 2.52 5.55 -26.25
CA LYS A 114 3.01 4.17 -26.17
C LYS A 114 2.01 3.20 -26.79
N GLU A 115 2.42 2.58 -27.88
CA GLU A 115 1.65 1.57 -28.60
C GLU A 115 2.49 0.31 -28.83
N ASN A 116 1.90 -0.86 -28.67
CA ASN A 116 2.56 -2.16 -28.94
C ASN A 116 3.95 -2.31 -28.28
N GLN A 117 4.09 -1.89 -27.02
CA GLN A 117 5.34 -1.88 -26.23
C GLN A 117 6.42 -0.90 -26.72
N GLN A 118 6.14 -0.07 -27.71
CA GLN A 118 7.06 0.96 -28.20
C GLN A 118 6.53 2.34 -27.83
N ALA A 119 7.41 3.20 -27.30
CA ALA A 119 7.04 4.56 -26.92
C ALA A 119 7.85 5.61 -27.69
N ASN A 120 7.24 6.77 -27.97
CA ASN A 120 7.93 7.88 -28.63
C ASN A 120 8.95 8.57 -27.70
N TYR A 121 9.03 8.15 -26.45
CA TYR A 121 9.98 8.64 -25.45
C TYR A 121 11.00 7.58 -24.99
N ASP A 122 11.10 6.41 -25.66
CA ASP A 122 12.03 5.33 -25.30
C ASP A 122 13.49 5.76 -25.33
N PHE A 123 13.84 6.72 -26.19
CA PHE A 123 15.20 7.27 -26.30
C PHE A 123 15.68 7.95 -25.01
N LEU A 124 14.78 8.47 -24.17
CA LEU A 124 15.14 9.10 -22.89
C LEU A 124 15.71 8.09 -21.89
N PHE A 125 15.42 6.80 -22.09
CA PHE A 125 15.82 5.71 -21.19
C PHE A 125 16.90 4.81 -21.79
N ARG A 126 17.37 5.08 -23.02
CA ARG A 126 18.48 4.35 -23.63
C ARG A 126 19.79 4.72 -22.91
N SER A 127 20.50 3.72 -22.39
CA SER A 127 21.82 3.90 -21.78
C SER A 127 22.83 4.38 -22.81
N ARG A 128 23.76 5.25 -22.42
CA ARG A 128 24.86 5.73 -23.26
C ARG A 128 25.77 4.55 -23.63
N SER A 129 25.65 4.02 -24.83
CA SER A 129 26.67 3.16 -25.43
C SER A 129 27.62 4.08 -26.19
N ASN A 130 28.77 4.42 -25.61
CA ASN A 130 29.93 4.83 -26.37
C ASN A 130 30.47 3.55 -27.05
N GLY A 131 30.60 3.58 -28.39
CA GLY A 131 30.94 2.52 -29.33
C GLY A 131 32.08 1.55 -29.01
N GLU A 132 32.07 0.91 -27.86
CA GLU A 132 32.89 -0.23 -27.52
C GLU A 132 31.97 -1.44 -27.25
N LYS A 133 32.29 -2.55 -27.88
CA LYS A 133 31.59 -3.84 -27.72
C LYS A 133 31.66 -4.25 -26.27
N GLU A 134 30.61 -3.94 -25.51
CA GLU A 134 30.46 -4.48 -24.17
C GLU A 134 29.82 -5.86 -24.21
N THR A 135 30.56 -6.81 -23.67
CA THR A 135 30.06 -8.05 -23.11
C THR A 135 28.86 -7.80 -22.20
N GLU A 136 27.84 -8.65 -22.35
CA GLU A 136 26.56 -8.67 -21.63
C GLU A 136 26.67 -8.42 -20.11
N ARG A 137 26.71 -7.17 -19.70
CA ARG A 137 26.30 -6.75 -18.36
C ARG A 137 25.07 -5.88 -18.50
N ALA A 138 23.98 -6.30 -17.86
CA ALA A 138 22.76 -5.49 -17.77
C ALA A 138 23.14 -4.06 -17.31
N PRO A 139 22.61 -3.01 -17.94
CA PRO A 139 22.95 -1.64 -17.58
C PRO A 139 22.62 -1.40 -16.11
N GLU A 140 23.61 -0.98 -15.35
CA GLU A 140 23.45 -0.58 -13.95
C GLU A 140 22.43 0.58 -13.91
N LYS A 141 21.23 0.29 -13.42
CA LYS A 141 20.15 1.30 -13.34
C LYS A 141 20.64 2.41 -12.42
N ALA A 142 20.63 3.66 -12.91
CA ALA A 142 20.98 4.83 -12.10
C ALA A 142 20.26 4.78 -10.74
N GLY A 143 20.98 5.05 -9.65
CA GLY A 143 20.45 5.03 -8.29
C GLY A 143 19.25 5.98 -8.11
N TYR A 144 18.46 5.76 -7.07
CA TYR A 144 17.29 6.61 -6.76
C TYR A 144 17.70 8.05 -6.48
N ASP A 145 18.81 8.25 -5.77
CA ASP A 145 19.43 9.55 -5.51
C ASP A 145 19.63 10.35 -6.80
N LYS A 146 20.29 9.77 -7.80
CA LYS A 146 20.54 10.42 -9.09
C LYS A 146 19.26 10.72 -9.86
N ARG A 147 18.25 9.86 -9.77
CA ARG A 147 16.96 10.08 -10.44
C ARG A 147 16.19 11.23 -9.81
N VAL A 148 16.06 11.21 -8.48
CA VAL A 148 15.39 12.28 -7.73
C VAL A 148 16.15 13.59 -7.89
N GLN A 149 17.48 13.56 -7.80
CA GLN A 149 18.33 14.72 -8.02
C GLN A 149 18.19 15.30 -9.43
N THR A 150 18.13 14.46 -10.45
CA THR A 150 17.92 14.90 -11.84
C THR A 150 16.56 15.58 -11.99
N LEU A 151 15.52 15.02 -11.40
CA LEU A 151 14.18 15.58 -11.43
C LEU A 151 14.12 16.92 -10.68
N LEU A 152 14.64 16.99 -9.46
CA LEU A 152 14.66 18.23 -8.67
C LEU A 152 15.55 19.31 -9.32
N ASN A 153 16.71 18.93 -9.82
CA ASN A 153 17.57 19.85 -10.57
C ASN A 153 16.87 20.34 -11.85
N GLY A 154 16.07 19.51 -12.50
CA GLY A 154 15.21 19.91 -13.61
C GLY A 154 14.24 21.00 -13.18
N VAL A 155 13.50 20.78 -12.09
CA VAL A 155 12.57 21.77 -11.53
C VAL A 155 13.28 23.07 -11.17
N PHE A 156 14.39 23.02 -10.42
CA PHE A 156 15.09 24.20 -9.97
C PHE A 156 15.84 24.97 -11.09
N ARG A 157 16.24 24.28 -12.17
CA ARG A 157 16.94 24.93 -13.31
C ARG A 157 16.01 25.43 -14.39
N LEU A 158 14.87 24.75 -14.61
CA LEU A 158 13.93 25.08 -15.68
C LEU A 158 12.93 26.15 -15.28
N LEU A 159 12.69 26.32 -13.97
CA LEU A 159 11.78 27.33 -13.45
C LEU A 159 12.59 28.55 -12.98
N PRO A 160 12.63 29.64 -13.77
CA PRO A 160 13.27 30.88 -13.36
C PRO A 160 12.50 31.55 -12.22
N SER A 161 13.10 32.55 -11.58
CA SER A 161 12.44 33.38 -10.57
C SER A 161 11.22 34.13 -11.10
N GLU A 162 11.25 34.42 -12.41
CA GLU A 162 10.18 35.08 -13.15
C GLU A 162 9.94 34.36 -14.46
N GLY A 163 8.67 34.15 -14.80
CA GLY A 163 8.32 33.48 -16.04
C GLY A 163 6.84 33.31 -16.23
N ARG A 164 6.48 33.14 -17.51
CA ARG A 164 5.09 32.89 -17.91
C ARG A 164 5.01 31.72 -18.86
N LEU A 165 4.11 30.82 -18.59
CA LEU A 165 3.77 29.73 -19.49
C LEU A 165 2.27 29.83 -19.80
N THR A 166 1.95 29.85 -21.10
CA THR A 166 0.54 29.82 -21.55
C THR A 166 0.29 28.61 -22.42
N ARG A 167 -0.90 28.02 -22.26
CA ARG A 167 -1.37 26.89 -23.08
C ARG A 167 -0.43 25.67 -23.06
N LEU A 168 -0.05 25.21 -21.87
CA LEU A 168 0.61 23.91 -21.72
C LEU A 168 -0.40 22.78 -21.85
N HIS A 169 -0.11 21.81 -22.68
CA HIS A 169 -0.89 20.60 -22.83
C HIS A 169 0.04 19.38 -22.75
N VAL A 170 -0.13 18.55 -21.73
CA VAL A 170 0.60 17.29 -21.59
C VAL A 170 -0.39 16.16 -21.73
N ARG A 171 -0.14 15.23 -22.65
CA ARG A 171 -0.99 14.07 -22.91
C ARG A 171 -0.18 12.80 -22.79
N GLU A 172 -0.73 11.80 -22.14
CA GLU A 172 -0.24 10.42 -22.19
C GLU A 172 -1.31 9.56 -22.87
N ARG A 173 -0.91 8.85 -23.92
CA ARG A 173 -1.74 7.84 -24.61
C ARG A 173 -1.02 6.50 -24.51
N LYS A 174 -1.71 5.52 -23.95
CA LYS A 174 -1.21 4.16 -23.85
C LYS A 174 -2.31 3.19 -24.23
N ASP A 175 -2.16 2.60 -25.42
CA ASP A 175 -3.19 1.75 -26.03
C ASP A 175 -4.56 2.47 -26.12
N SER A 176 -5.57 2.04 -25.37
CA SER A 176 -6.90 2.68 -25.31
C SER A 176 -7.01 3.79 -24.26
N ASP A 177 -6.03 3.91 -23.39
CA ASP A 177 -6.09 4.79 -22.23
C ASP A 177 -5.46 6.15 -22.53
N SER A 178 -6.10 7.20 -22.05
CA SER A 178 -5.58 8.57 -22.20
C SER A 178 -5.69 9.35 -20.89
N VAL A 179 -4.64 10.10 -20.62
CA VAL A 179 -4.61 11.08 -19.53
C VAL A 179 -4.10 12.39 -20.12
N SER A 180 -4.74 13.49 -19.77
CA SER A 180 -4.29 14.81 -20.19
C SER A 180 -4.33 15.82 -19.07
N LEU A 181 -3.30 16.67 -19.06
CA LEU A 181 -3.17 17.83 -18.20
C LEU A 181 -3.14 19.08 -19.07
N TYR A 182 -4.03 20.00 -18.84
CA TYR A 182 -4.06 21.30 -19.49
C TYR A 182 -3.86 22.41 -18.47
N VAL A 183 -2.89 23.30 -18.75
CA VAL A 183 -2.59 24.48 -17.96
C VAL A 183 -2.78 25.70 -18.86
N PRO A 184 -3.89 26.44 -18.72
CA PRO A 184 -4.15 27.62 -19.54
C PRO A 184 -3.08 28.70 -19.33
N GLU A 185 -2.70 28.94 -18.08
CA GLU A 185 -1.71 29.93 -17.70
C GLU A 185 -1.01 29.53 -16.40
N PHE A 186 0.33 29.65 -16.39
CA PHE A 186 1.17 29.50 -15.21
C PHE A 186 2.13 30.69 -15.16
N ASN A 187 2.01 31.49 -14.12
CA ASN A 187 2.86 32.64 -13.89
C ASN A 187 3.69 32.41 -12.63
N ILE A 188 4.98 32.70 -12.73
CA ILE A 188 5.88 32.74 -11.59
C ILE A 188 6.49 34.13 -11.47
N GLU A 189 6.31 34.80 -10.34
CA GLU A 189 6.80 36.14 -10.02
C GLU A 189 7.41 36.11 -8.61
N ASN A 190 8.64 36.55 -8.48
CA ASN A 190 9.37 36.54 -7.20
C ASN A 190 9.31 35.16 -6.51
N HIS A 191 9.59 34.10 -7.28
CA HIS A 191 9.53 32.68 -6.83
C HIS A 191 8.14 32.15 -6.51
N ARG A 192 7.07 32.96 -6.53
CA ARG A 192 5.70 32.53 -6.25
C ARG A 192 4.94 32.26 -7.53
N PHE A 193 4.15 31.19 -7.52
CA PHE A 193 3.31 30.86 -8.66
C PHE A 193 1.84 30.65 -8.24
N ARG A 194 0.96 30.89 -9.19
CA ARG A 194 -0.45 30.52 -9.14
C ARG A 194 -0.88 30.01 -10.50
N SER A 195 -1.63 28.93 -10.53
CA SER A 195 -2.15 28.35 -11.76
C SER A 195 -3.45 27.59 -11.51
N GLN A 196 -4.23 27.45 -12.58
CA GLN A 196 -5.35 26.52 -12.65
C GLN A 196 -4.98 25.37 -13.58
N LEU A 197 -5.20 24.15 -13.12
CA LEU A 197 -4.93 22.95 -13.89
C LEU A 197 -6.25 22.27 -14.25
N THR A 198 -6.36 21.77 -15.46
CA THR A 198 -7.45 20.89 -15.87
C THR A 198 -6.89 19.51 -16.12
N PHE A 199 -7.33 18.53 -15.38
CA PHE A 199 -6.93 17.14 -15.50
C PHE A 199 -8.07 16.33 -16.12
N VAL A 200 -7.78 15.50 -17.11
CA VAL A 200 -8.77 14.61 -17.74
C VAL A 200 -8.22 13.19 -17.74
N GLU A 201 -8.91 12.27 -17.09
CA GLU A 201 -8.61 10.84 -17.04
C GLU A 201 -9.90 10.03 -17.25
N GLU A 202 -9.89 9.11 -18.21
CA GLU A 202 -11.06 8.24 -18.51
C GLU A 202 -12.38 9.02 -18.72
N GLY A 203 -12.30 10.23 -19.30
CA GLY A 203 -13.47 11.09 -19.52
C GLY A 203 -13.91 11.92 -18.31
N HIS A 204 -13.30 11.73 -17.15
CA HIS A 204 -13.54 12.56 -15.97
C HIS A 204 -12.63 13.79 -15.99
N THR A 205 -13.23 14.97 -15.89
CA THR A 205 -12.52 16.25 -15.87
C THR A 205 -12.49 16.79 -14.46
N GLN A 206 -11.30 17.20 -14.00
CA GLN A 206 -11.09 17.84 -12.71
C GLN A 206 -10.39 19.19 -12.92
N HIS A 207 -10.78 20.18 -12.14
CA HIS A 207 -10.17 21.51 -12.11
C HIS A 207 -9.49 21.72 -10.77
N TRP A 208 -8.18 21.96 -10.79
CA TRP A 208 -7.36 22.15 -9.62
C TRP A 208 -6.84 23.58 -9.56
N GLU A 209 -6.91 24.19 -8.41
CA GLU A 209 -6.22 25.43 -8.13
C GLU A 209 -4.89 25.11 -7.46
N THR A 210 -3.83 25.70 -7.98
CA THR A 210 -2.48 25.47 -7.45
C THR A 210 -1.80 26.81 -7.20
N GLU A 211 -1.14 26.90 -6.07
CA GLU A 211 -0.27 28.03 -5.72
C GLU A 211 0.93 27.53 -4.92
N GLY A 212 2.00 28.29 -4.94
CA GLY A 212 3.18 27.89 -4.20
C GLY A 212 4.38 28.78 -4.42
N GLU A 213 5.52 28.30 -3.95
CA GLU A 213 6.80 28.97 -4.06
C GLU A 213 7.89 27.97 -4.47
N ILE A 214 8.77 28.37 -5.40
CA ILE A 214 9.93 27.59 -5.82
C ILE A 214 11.15 28.48 -5.69
N ASN A 215 11.97 28.23 -4.69
CA ASN A 215 13.20 28.96 -4.44
C ASN A 215 14.42 28.09 -4.80
N SER A 216 14.99 28.34 -5.96
CA SER A 216 16.14 27.58 -6.46
C SER A 216 17.41 27.82 -5.63
N GLY A 217 17.57 29.00 -5.02
CA GLY A 217 18.72 29.33 -4.18
C GLY A 217 18.71 28.58 -2.84
N GLU A 218 17.54 28.44 -2.25
CA GLU A 218 17.33 27.71 -1.00
C GLU A 218 16.98 26.22 -1.23
N ARG A 219 16.84 25.83 -2.50
CA ARG A 219 16.36 24.49 -2.88
C ARG A 219 15.05 24.11 -2.18
N ARG A 220 14.14 25.05 -2.05
CA ARG A 220 12.86 24.90 -1.39
C ARG A 220 11.71 24.92 -2.39
N VAL A 221 10.79 24.00 -2.19
CA VAL A 221 9.52 23.92 -2.93
C VAL A 221 8.37 23.94 -1.92
N SER A 222 7.37 24.76 -2.19
CA SER A 222 6.11 24.76 -1.46
C SER A 222 4.97 24.79 -2.47
N VAL A 223 4.00 23.88 -2.32
CA VAL A 223 2.85 23.75 -3.23
C VAL A 223 1.59 23.53 -2.42
N CYS A 224 0.55 24.30 -2.72
CA CYS A 224 -0.81 24.05 -2.26
C CYS A 224 -1.66 23.68 -3.47
N ILE A 225 -2.39 22.57 -3.38
CA ILE A 225 -3.33 22.13 -4.40
C ILE A 225 -4.70 22.01 -3.72
N GLN A 226 -5.72 22.59 -4.32
CA GLN A 226 -7.08 22.53 -3.79
C GLN A 226 -8.12 22.37 -4.90
N ALA A 227 -9.17 21.62 -4.57
CA ALA A 227 -10.38 21.45 -5.37
C ALA A 227 -11.50 20.91 -4.48
N PRO A 228 -12.77 21.05 -4.86
CA PRO A 228 -13.89 20.53 -4.05
C PRO A 228 -13.80 19.04 -3.74
N GLU A 229 -13.35 18.26 -4.69
CA GLU A 229 -12.97 16.84 -4.52
C GLU A 229 -11.93 16.51 -5.59
N LEU A 230 -10.69 16.37 -5.19
CA LEU A 230 -9.57 16.08 -6.06
C LEU A 230 -9.24 14.60 -5.96
N THR A 231 -9.31 13.87 -7.07
CA THR A 231 -8.88 12.48 -7.15
C THR A 231 -7.49 12.40 -7.74
N VAL A 232 -6.57 11.72 -7.05
CA VAL A 232 -5.18 11.58 -7.52
C VAL A 232 -5.15 10.68 -8.78
N PRO A 233 -4.67 11.22 -9.92
CA PRO A 233 -4.61 10.47 -11.16
C PRO A 233 -3.68 9.26 -11.07
N TYR A 234 -3.84 8.30 -11.98
CA TYR A 234 -3.05 7.07 -12.10
C TYR A 234 -3.16 6.06 -10.95
N ILE A 235 -3.56 6.46 -9.73
CA ILE A 235 -3.65 5.54 -8.59
C ILE A 235 -4.68 4.47 -8.85
N ARG A 236 -5.86 4.86 -9.33
CA ARG A 236 -6.95 3.92 -9.65
C ARG A 236 -6.52 2.88 -10.67
N ARG A 237 -5.88 3.33 -11.74
CA ARG A 237 -5.44 2.47 -12.85
C ARG A 237 -4.29 1.53 -12.47
N ARG A 238 -3.33 2.00 -11.67
CA ARG A 238 -2.13 1.23 -11.32
C ARG A 238 -2.33 0.32 -10.11
N LEU A 239 -3.09 0.77 -9.14
CA LEU A 239 -3.21 0.12 -7.83
C LEU A 239 -4.62 -0.36 -7.52
N GLY A 240 -5.63 -0.01 -8.34
CA GLY A 240 -7.04 -0.30 -8.03
C GLY A 240 -7.54 0.47 -6.81
N ALA A 241 -6.80 1.48 -6.38
CA ALA A 241 -7.11 2.35 -5.25
C ALA A 241 -7.61 3.71 -5.73
N GLU A 242 -8.37 4.39 -4.92
CA GLU A 242 -8.76 5.78 -5.15
C GLU A 242 -8.32 6.61 -3.94
N VAL A 243 -7.62 7.69 -4.19
CA VAL A 243 -7.22 8.65 -3.18
C VAL A 243 -7.77 10.01 -3.60
N ALA A 244 -8.61 10.58 -2.78
CA ALA A 244 -9.18 11.89 -3.01
C ALA A 244 -8.95 12.79 -1.80
N PHE A 245 -8.89 14.10 -2.02
CA PHE A 245 -8.75 15.10 -0.97
C PHE A 245 -9.32 16.45 -1.43
N GLU A 246 -9.51 17.37 -0.51
CA GLU A 246 -10.00 18.71 -0.79
C GLU A 246 -8.84 19.71 -0.90
N ARG A 247 -7.83 19.56 -0.03
CA ARG A 247 -6.63 20.39 -0.02
C ARG A 247 -5.41 19.55 0.34
N LEU A 248 -4.32 19.76 -0.40
CA LEU A 248 -3.00 19.24 -0.10
C LEU A 248 -2.01 20.39 -0.06
N TRP A 249 -1.32 20.57 1.04
CA TRP A 249 -0.18 21.45 1.15
C TRP A 249 1.09 20.64 1.40
N LEU A 250 2.12 20.89 0.61
CA LEU A 250 3.43 20.24 0.70
C LEU A 250 4.51 21.31 0.65
N SER A 251 5.46 21.24 1.58
CA SER A 251 6.68 22.05 1.53
C SER A 251 7.88 21.21 1.90
N PHE A 252 8.97 21.34 1.15
CA PHE A 252 10.23 20.67 1.49
C PHE A 252 11.44 21.48 1.05
N THR A 253 12.57 21.23 1.70
CA THR A 253 13.91 21.76 1.36
C THR A 253 14.84 20.58 1.12
N GLN A 254 15.59 20.63 0.02
CA GLN A 254 16.63 19.67 -0.29
C GLN A 254 17.94 20.07 0.38
N GLN A 255 18.55 19.13 1.09
CA GLN A 255 19.88 19.28 1.70
C GLN A 255 20.76 18.10 1.26
N GLU A 256 22.06 18.26 1.39
CA GLU A 256 23.04 17.19 1.21
C GLU A 256 23.77 16.99 2.54
N GLU A 257 23.68 15.79 3.12
CA GLU A 257 24.37 15.40 4.33
C GLU A 257 25.10 14.07 4.09
N ASP A 258 26.40 13.98 4.38
CA ASP A 258 27.21 12.75 4.28
C ASP A 258 27.02 11.97 2.96
N GLU A 259 27.05 12.67 1.83
CA GLU A 259 26.81 12.12 0.48
C GLU A 259 25.37 11.59 0.24
N LYS A 260 24.45 11.84 1.17
CA LYS A 260 23.03 11.51 1.03
C LYS A 260 22.21 12.73 0.67
N MET A 261 21.20 12.54 -0.16
CA MET A 261 20.19 13.57 -0.39
C MET A 261 19.13 13.46 0.71
N VAL A 262 18.93 14.56 1.42
CA VAL A 262 17.92 14.66 2.48
C VAL A 262 16.85 15.66 2.05
N LEU A 263 15.57 15.24 2.11
CA LEU A 263 14.41 16.11 1.92
C LEU A 263 13.75 16.31 3.28
N LEU A 264 13.87 17.52 3.82
CA LEU A 264 13.21 17.94 5.05
C LEU A 264 11.94 18.70 4.69
N GLY A 265 10.81 18.30 5.21
CA GLY A 265 9.56 18.94 4.84
C GLY A 265 8.38 18.59 5.70
N GLN A 266 7.25 19.15 5.28
CA GLN A 266 5.96 18.91 5.89
C GLN A 266 4.87 18.86 4.83
N THR A 267 3.84 18.07 5.10
CA THR A 267 2.64 18.02 4.27
C THR A 267 1.40 17.98 5.15
N GLU A 268 0.36 18.67 4.71
CA GLU A 268 -0.96 18.66 5.33
C GLU A 268 -1.99 18.32 4.27
N VAL A 269 -2.94 17.48 4.65
CA VAL A 269 -4.04 17.07 3.79
C VAL A 269 -5.36 17.21 4.52
N ASP A 270 -6.33 17.85 3.87
CA ASP A 270 -7.70 18.01 4.35
C ASP A 270 -8.67 17.26 3.44
N GLY A 271 -9.72 16.68 4.03
CA GLY A 271 -10.74 15.93 3.31
C GLY A 271 -10.21 14.66 2.65
N LEU A 272 -9.16 14.03 3.23
CA LEU A 272 -8.56 12.82 2.69
C LEU A 272 -9.55 11.66 2.72
N LYS A 273 -9.80 11.09 1.54
CA LYS A 273 -10.65 9.91 1.33
C LYS A 273 -9.84 8.84 0.60
N VAL A 274 -9.87 7.63 1.10
CA VAL A 274 -9.15 6.50 0.50
C VAL A 274 -10.13 5.37 0.24
N PHE A 275 -10.07 4.79 -0.96
CA PHE A 275 -10.80 3.59 -1.31
C PHE A 275 -9.88 2.56 -1.94
N HIS A 276 -9.99 1.32 -1.49
CA HIS A 276 -9.43 0.15 -2.15
C HIS A 276 -10.20 -1.09 -1.69
N HIS A 277 -10.68 -1.90 -2.62
CA HIS A 277 -11.55 -3.06 -2.34
C HIS A 277 -10.98 -4.07 -1.33
N ARG A 278 -9.63 -4.18 -1.24
CA ARG A 278 -8.97 -5.03 -0.23
C ARG A 278 -8.85 -4.35 1.12
N LEU A 279 -8.93 -3.02 1.18
CA LEU A 279 -8.84 -2.26 2.41
C LEU A 279 -10.20 -2.15 3.09
N SER A 280 -11.20 -1.65 2.35
CA SER A 280 -12.57 -1.49 2.82
C SER A 280 -13.54 -1.58 1.63
N PRO A 281 -14.79 -2.05 1.82
CA PRO A 281 -15.83 -2.00 0.81
C PRO A 281 -16.36 -0.58 0.57
N GLU A 282 -16.12 0.34 1.50
CA GLU A 282 -16.54 1.74 1.46
C GLU A 282 -15.33 2.68 1.46
N ARG A 283 -15.56 3.92 1.03
CA ARG A 283 -14.54 4.98 1.13
C ARG A 283 -14.27 5.32 2.58
N ILE A 284 -13.00 5.34 2.94
CA ILE A 284 -12.52 5.70 4.27
C ILE A 284 -12.29 7.20 4.32
N ASN A 285 -12.93 7.88 5.23
CA ASN A 285 -12.74 9.30 5.47
C ASN A 285 -11.70 9.49 6.58
N LEU A 286 -10.55 10.04 6.20
CA LEU A 286 -9.43 10.28 7.11
C LEU A 286 -9.36 11.76 7.57
N ASN A 287 -10.31 12.59 7.14
CA ASN A 287 -10.46 14.01 7.47
C ASN A 287 -9.18 14.83 7.33
N HIS A 288 -8.38 14.97 8.39
CA HIS A 288 -7.18 15.77 8.42
C HIS A 288 -5.95 14.93 8.77
N GLY A 289 -4.86 15.14 8.04
CA GLY A 289 -3.57 14.50 8.31
C GLY A 289 -2.42 15.48 8.10
N LYS A 290 -1.40 15.37 8.97
CA LYS A 290 -0.15 16.11 8.86
C LYS A 290 1.03 15.17 9.00
N LEU A 291 2.04 15.36 8.15
CA LEU A 291 3.31 14.65 8.20
C LEU A 291 4.44 15.68 8.18
N ASP A 292 5.22 15.76 9.26
CA ASP A 292 6.52 16.41 9.28
C ASP A 292 7.55 15.32 8.97
N PHE A 293 8.34 15.46 7.91
CA PHE A 293 9.17 14.35 7.43
C PHE A 293 10.63 14.73 7.19
N GLN A 294 11.48 13.75 7.42
CA GLN A 294 12.82 13.64 6.87
C GLN A 294 12.88 12.41 5.97
N LEU A 295 13.07 12.64 4.68
CA LEU A 295 13.20 11.58 3.68
C LEU A 295 14.66 11.52 3.21
N ASN A 296 15.34 10.44 3.53
CA ASN A 296 16.70 10.17 3.09
C ASN A 296 16.64 9.39 1.77
N VAL A 297 17.27 9.92 0.73
CA VAL A 297 17.32 9.31 -0.60
C VAL A 297 18.73 8.81 -0.87
N GLU A 298 18.89 7.50 -0.86
CA GLU A 298 20.14 6.80 -1.11
C GLU A 298 20.17 6.18 -2.53
N PRO A 299 21.32 5.74 -3.05
CA PRO A 299 21.40 5.11 -4.37
C PRO A 299 20.46 3.91 -4.54
N HIS A 300 20.28 3.11 -3.47
CA HIS A 300 19.53 1.86 -3.49
C HIS A 300 18.40 1.80 -2.46
N ALA A 301 18.14 2.88 -1.71
CA ALA A 301 17.13 2.92 -0.67
C ALA A 301 16.40 4.26 -0.62
N LEU A 302 15.16 4.20 -0.14
CA LEU A 302 14.38 5.36 0.30
C LEU A 302 14.04 5.14 1.77
N GLU A 303 14.30 6.15 2.61
CA GLU A 303 14.11 6.04 4.04
C GLU A 303 13.35 7.25 4.59
N LEU A 304 12.20 6.98 5.20
CA LEU A 304 11.53 7.93 6.08
C LEU A 304 12.13 7.78 7.48
N ASP A 305 12.86 8.79 7.91
CA ASP A 305 13.58 8.77 9.18
C ASP A 305 12.61 8.77 10.37
N SER A 306 13.01 8.13 11.46
CA SER A 306 12.23 8.03 12.70
C SER A 306 11.98 9.36 13.41
N CYS A 307 12.71 10.43 13.07
CA CYS A 307 12.40 11.78 13.53
C CYS A 307 11.13 12.35 12.88
N SER A 308 10.63 11.72 11.81
CA SER A 308 9.38 12.10 11.16
C SER A 308 8.19 11.92 12.10
N THR A 309 7.20 12.79 11.96
CA THR A 309 6.01 12.78 12.81
C THR A 309 4.76 12.76 11.96
N ILE A 310 3.91 11.76 12.16
CA ILE A 310 2.54 11.74 11.63
C ILE A 310 1.60 12.21 12.73
N ARG A 311 0.72 13.15 12.38
CA ARG A 311 -0.46 13.52 13.16
C ARG A 311 -1.70 13.17 12.37
N PHE A 312 -2.57 12.39 12.98
CA PHE A 312 -3.82 11.96 12.40
C PHE A 312 -4.94 12.11 13.45
N ASN A 313 -5.84 13.04 13.23
CA ASN A 313 -6.81 13.48 14.22
C ASN A 313 -6.09 13.84 15.56
N ASP A 314 -6.44 13.14 16.65
CA ASP A 314 -5.83 13.34 17.97
C ASP A 314 -4.51 12.56 18.16
N LEU A 315 -4.24 11.56 17.29
CA LEU A 315 -3.10 10.65 17.42
C LEU A 315 -1.85 11.23 16.77
N GLN A 316 -0.72 11.18 17.50
CA GLN A 316 0.61 11.50 16.98
C GLN A 316 1.55 10.30 17.18
N PHE A 317 2.35 9.98 16.16
CA PHE A 317 3.35 8.90 16.23
C PHE A 317 4.54 9.14 15.32
N HIS A 318 5.63 8.40 15.55
CA HIS A 318 6.90 8.53 14.85
C HIS A 318 7.17 7.24 14.04
N PRO A 319 6.84 7.23 12.73
CA PRO A 319 7.12 6.08 11.88
C PRO A 319 8.56 6.08 11.38
N TYR A 320 9.13 4.90 11.26
CA TYR A 320 10.31 4.64 10.44
C TYR A 320 9.90 3.73 9.29
N LEU A 321 10.36 4.06 8.08
CA LEU A 321 10.12 3.21 6.90
C LEU A 321 11.34 3.25 6.00
N ARG A 322 11.90 2.08 5.67
CA ARG A 322 12.99 1.96 4.70
C ARG A 322 12.63 0.93 3.65
N VAL A 323 12.76 1.32 2.41
CA VAL A 323 12.50 0.48 1.24
C VAL A 323 13.76 0.34 0.42
N GLU A 324 14.23 -0.88 0.25
CA GLU A 324 15.37 -1.26 -0.59
C GLU A 324 14.86 -2.15 -1.73
N PRO A 325 14.45 -1.54 -2.86
CA PRO A 325 13.98 -2.35 -3.98
C PRO A 325 15.07 -3.29 -4.53
N PRO A 326 14.72 -4.49 -5.03
CA PRO A 326 13.33 -4.86 -5.35
C PRO A 326 12.56 -5.57 -4.23
N SER A 327 13.18 -5.88 -3.09
CA SER A 327 12.62 -6.92 -2.22
C SER A 327 12.64 -6.66 -0.72
N HIS A 328 13.31 -5.63 -0.21
CA HIS A 328 13.49 -5.43 1.22
C HIS A 328 12.69 -4.23 1.73
N LEU A 329 11.90 -4.47 2.76
CA LEU A 329 11.06 -3.50 3.44
C LEU A 329 11.31 -3.58 4.95
N MET A 330 11.67 -2.45 5.55
CA MET A 330 11.75 -2.30 7.00
C MET A 330 10.78 -1.21 7.44
N ALA A 331 10.02 -1.46 8.51
CA ALA A 331 9.12 -0.48 9.10
C ALA A 331 9.10 -0.64 10.61
N SER A 332 9.08 0.47 11.34
CA SER A 332 8.89 0.45 12.77
C SER A 332 8.11 1.66 13.28
N ILE A 333 7.46 1.48 14.41
CA ILE A 333 6.83 2.53 15.20
C ILE A 333 7.22 2.26 16.65
N HIS A 334 7.78 3.26 17.30
CA HIS A 334 8.01 3.24 18.73
C HIS A 334 7.27 4.41 19.35
N GLN A 335 6.13 4.10 19.97
CA GLN A 335 5.27 5.09 20.58
C GLN A 335 5.30 4.93 22.10
N PRO A 336 5.94 5.86 22.84
CA PRO A 336 5.91 5.85 24.29
C PRO A 336 4.48 6.09 24.80
N LEU A 337 4.29 6.07 26.10
CA LEU A 337 2.98 6.25 26.73
C LEU A 337 2.27 7.50 26.20
N PHE A 338 1.03 7.30 25.76
CA PHE A 338 0.12 8.33 25.27
C PHE A 338 -1.32 8.04 25.76
N PRO A 339 -2.19 9.04 25.86
CA PRO A 339 -3.57 8.85 26.30
C PRO A 339 -4.34 7.90 25.36
N ALA A 340 -4.92 6.84 25.94
CA ALA A 340 -5.66 5.83 25.17
C ALA A 340 -6.78 6.44 24.31
N LYS A 341 -7.46 7.48 24.81
CA LYS A 341 -8.52 8.20 24.10
C LYS A 341 -8.07 8.76 22.75
N GLU A 342 -6.80 9.13 22.58
CA GLU A 342 -6.27 9.66 21.32
C GLU A 342 -6.32 8.60 20.22
N LEU A 343 -5.98 7.33 20.53
CA LEU A 343 -6.12 6.22 19.57
C LEU A 343 -7.58 5.99 19.19
N PHE A 344 -8.46 5.83 20.18
CA PHE A 344 -9.84 5.45 19.92
C PHE A 344 -10.67 6.56 19.27
N ASN A 345 -10.41 7.83 19.60
CA ASN A 345 -11.03 8.98 18.92
C ASN A 345 -10.53 9.15 17.48
N SER A 346 -9.31 8.66 17.18
CA SER A 346 -8.72 8.78 15.86
C SER A 346 -9.09 7.64 14.92
N LEU A 347 -9.84 6.62 15.39
CA LEU A 347 -10.28 5.53 14.53
C LEU A 347 -11.20 6.06 13.41
N PRO A 348 -10.89 5.79 12.12
CA PRO A 348 -11.70 6.28 11.03
C PRO A 348 -13.11 5.68 11.03
N HIS A 349 -14.11 6.53 10.82
CA HIS A 349 -15.50 6.10 10.66
C HIS A 349 -15.64 5.11 9.50
N GLY A 350 -16.47 4.07 9.70
CA GLY A 350 -16.71 3.02 8.72
C GLY A 350 -15.63 1.95 8.62
N LEU A 351 -14.50 2.08 9.36
CA LEU A 351 -13.49 1.02 9.47
C LEU A 351 -13.61 0.18 10.75
N PHE A 352 -14.07 0.79 11.84
CA PHE A 352 -14.15 0.20 13.16
C PHE A 352 -15.58 0.34 13.71
N GLU A 353 -16.54 -0.20 12.94
CA GLU A 353 -17.99 -0.02 13.18
C GLU A 353 -18.44 -0.46 14.58
N ASN A 354 -17.87 -1.57 15.10
CA ASN A 354 -18.22 -2.06 16.44
C ASN A 354 -17.66 -1.21 17.56
N LEU A 355 -16.57 -0.46 17.30
CA LEU A 355 -15.90 0.38 18.28
C LEU A 355 -16.33 1.85 18.22
N GLU A 356 -17.18 2.22 17.26
CA GLU A 356 -17.68 3.59 17.15
C GLU A 356 -18.36 4.05 18.45
N GLY A 357 -17.88 5.17 19.01
CA GLY A 357 -18.37 5.71 20.26
C GLY A 357 -17.87 5.05 21.53
N ILE A 358 -16.89 4.12 21.44
CA ILE A 358 -16.22 3.56 22.63
C ILE A 358 -15.56 4.67 23.45
N ARG A 359 -15.70 4.60 24.77
CA ARG A 359 -15.09 5.55 25.70
C ARG A 359 -14.09 4.82 26.57
N VAL A 360 -12.86 5.32 26.60
CA VAL A 360 -11.75 4.71 27.32
C VAL A 360 -11.00 5.73 28.14
N GLU A 361 -10.26 5.26 29.16
CA GLU A 361 -9.36 6.03 30.00
C GLU A 361 -8.06 5.27 30.19
N GLY A 362 -6.99 5.97 30.61
CA GLY A 362 -5.67 5.43 30.82
C GLY A 362 -4.73 5.74 29.65
N GLU A 363 -3.60 5.06 29.63
CA GLU A 363 -2.52 5.28 28.66
C GLU A 363 -2.17 3.98 27.93
N LEU A 364 -1.61 4.13 26.75
CA LEU A 364 -1.11 3.05 25.89
C LEU A 364 0.32 3.34 25.47
N ALA A 365 1.13 2.30 25.31
CA ALA A 365 2.38 2.36 24.57
C ALA A 365 2.34 1.34 23.45
N TYR A 366 2.93 1.66 22.30
CA TYR A 366 2.90 0.78 21.13
C TYR A 366 4.27 0.62 20.52
N ASP A 367 4.67 -0.63 20.32
CA ASP A 367 5.88 -0.99 19.59
C ASP A 367 5.52 -1.89 18.40
N PHE A 368 6.02 -1.53 17.24
CA PHE A 368 5.89 -2.29 16.01
C PHE A 368 7.22 -2.37 15.28
N GLU A 369 7.58 -3.56 14.81
CA GLU A 369 8.75 -3.80 13.97
C GLU A 369 8.41 -4.82 12.89
N LEU A 370 8.74 -4.48 11.65
CA LEU A 370 8.69 -5.35 10.49
C LEU A 370 10.00 -5.23 9.72
N ASP A 371 10.67 -6.37 9.47
CA ASP A 371 11.84 -6.47 8.61
C ASP A 371 11.60 -7.66 7.65
N ALA A 372 11.26 -7.34 6.40
CA ALA A 372 10.77 -8.29 5.41
C ALA A 372 11.62 -8.26 4.14
N ASP A 373 12.48 -9.27 3.96
CA ASP A 373 13.19 -9.49 2.71
C ASP A 373 12.47 -10.57 1.88
N LEU A 374 11.82 -10.16 0.80
CA LEU A 374 11.10 -11.07 -0.10
C LEU A 374 12.02 -12.08 -0.82
N ALA A 375 13.33 -11.79 -0.90
CA ALA A 375 14.31 -12.73 -1.43
C ALA A 375 14.69 -13.79 -0.39
N ARG A 376 14.52 -13.50 0.89
CA ARG A 376 14.84 -14.38 2.01
C ARG A 376 13.70 -14.42 3.04
N PRO A 377 12.52 -14.97 2.70
CA PRO A 377 11.33 -14.94 3.57
C PRO A 377 11.57 -15.49 4.98
N ASP A 378 12.48 -16.44 5.15
CA ASP A 378 12.80 -17.03 6.47
C ASP A 378 13.46 -16.02 7.43
N SER A 379 14.04 -14.92 6.92
CA SER A 379 14.65 -13.87 7.73
C SER A 379 13.63 -12.87 8.29
N LEU A 380 12.34 -13.05 7.99
CA LEU A 380 11.26 -12.15 8.44
C LEU A 380 11.30 -11.94 9.95
N LYS A 381 11.39 -10.68 10.36
CA LYS A 381 11.12 -10.26 11.74
C LYS A 381 9.78 -9.55 11.78
N PHE A 382 9.00 -9.88 12.75
CA PHE A 382 7.71 -9.24 13.02
C PHE A 382 7.49 -9.16 14.52
N TYR A 383 7.23 -7.96 14.99
CA TYR A 383 6.87 -7.68 16.38
C TYR A 383 5.76 -6.64 16.40
N SER A 384 4.77 -6.81 17.27
CA SER A 384 3.71 -5.83 17.49
C SER A 384 3.17 -6.01 18.89
N ASP A 385 3.23 -4.97 19.71
CA ASP A 385 2.81 -5.00 21.11
C ASP A 385 2.15 -3.68 21.53
N LEU A 386 0.90 -3.76 21.95
CA LEU A 386 0.11 -2.65 22.48
C LEU A 386 -0.05 -2.84 23.99
N ARG A 387 0.69 -2.07 24.78
CA ARG A 387 0.75 -2.20 26.24
C ARG A 387 -0.11 -1.17 26.93
N PRO A 388 -1.07 -1.58 27.78
CA PRO A 388 -1.91 -0.68 28.54
C PRO A 388 -1.24 -0.28 29.87
N GLN A 389 -1.50 0.96 30.30
CA GLN A 389 -1.22 1.43 31.65
C GLN A 389 -2.47 2.10 32.23
N HIS A 390 -3.02 1.53 33.31
CA HIS A 390 -4.27 1.97 33.94
C HIS A 390 -5.46 2.08 32.97
N PHE A 391 -5.44 1.26 31.91
CA PHE A 391 -6.45 1.30 30.86
C PHE A 391 -7.79 0.75 31.35
N GLN A 392 -8.87 1.46 31.08
CA GLN A 392 -10.23 1.06 31.42
C GLN A 392 -11.20 1.43 30.31
N ILE A 393 -12.19 0.56 30.06
CA ILE A 393 -13.33 0.85 29.18
C ILE A 393 -14.43 1.47 30.04
N LEU A 394 -14.74 2.74 29.82
CA LEU A 394 -15.78 3.48 30.51
C LEU A 394 -17.18 3.26 29.89
N GLY A 395 -17.23 2.85 28.65
CA GLY A 395 -18.47 2.54 27.95
C GLY A 395 -18.17 1.94 26.58
N TYR A 396 -18.94 0.94 26.22
CA TYR A 396 -18.86 0.30 24.91
C TYR A 396 -19.33 1.27 23.82
N GLY A 397 -18.83 1.04 22.60
CA GLY A 397 -19.32 1.70 21.41
C GLY A 397 -20.64 1.12 20.90
N THR A 398 -20.78 1.02 19.59
CA THR A 398 -21.98 0.44 18.95
C THR A 398 -22.24 -1.00 19.43
N THR A 399 -21.20 -1.75 19.76
CA THR A 399 -21.32 -3.17 20.17
C THR A 399 -20.86 -3.38 21.61
N ASN A 400 -21.67 -4.11 22.40
CA ASN A 400 -21.27 -4.56 23.73
C ASN A 400 -20.24 -5.68 23.64
N LEU A 401 -18.96 -5.37 23.88
CA LEU A 401 -17.86 -6.34 23.83
C LEU A 401 -17.88 -7.37 24.95
N GLY A 402 -18.60 -7.09 26.03
CA GLY A 402 -18.76 -8.00 27.17
C GLY A 402 -19.90 -9.04 27.00
N LYS A 403 -20.67 -9.00 25.89
CA LYS A 403 -21.88 -9.84 25.73
C LYS A 403 -21.63 -11.34 25.84
N MET A 404 -20.43 -11.81 25.57
CA MET A 404 -20.09 -13.24 25.67
C MET A 404 -20.01 -13.76 27.11
N SER A 405 -19.88 -12.87 28.13
CA SER A 405 -19.79 -13.26 29.54
C SER A 405 -21.10 -13.88 30.06
N GLU A 406 -22.21 -13.58 29.41
CA GLU A 406 -23.56 -14.03 29.74
C GLU A 406 -24.16 -14.85 28.60
N GLU A 407 -25.41 -15.30 28.78
CA GLU A 407 -26.19 -15.85 27.68
C GLU A 407 -26.52 -14.73 26.67
N PHE A 408 -26.31 -15.01 25.40
CA PHE A 408 -26.58 -14.05 24.33
C PHE A 408 -27.13 -14.75 23.09
N GLU A 409 -27.83 -14.00 22.26
CA GLU A 409 -28.31 -14.45 20.96
C GLU A 409 -27.19 -14.40 19.93
N TYR A 410 -26.92 -15.51 19.23
CA TYR A 410 -25.94 -15.64 18.16
C TYR A 410 -26.65 -15.90 16.84
N THR A 411 -26.29 -15.13 15.82
CA THR A 411 -26.77 -15.32 14.45
C THR A 411 -25.61 -15.77 13.57
N ALA A 412 -25.74 -16.97 12.98
CA ALA A 412 -24.82 -17.46 11.98
C ALA A 412 -25.16 -16.87 10.61
N TYR A 413 -24.13 -16.46 9.87
CA TYR A 413 -24.27 -15.86 8.54
C TYR A 413 -23.57 -16.70 7.47
N GLU A 414 -24.18 -16.77 6.29
CA GLU A 414 -23.59 -17.33 5.08
C GLU A 414 -23.76 -16.34 3.94
N ASN A 415 -22.66 -15.99 3.27
CA ASN A 415 -22.66 -14.95 2.20
C ASN A 415 -23.42 -13.67 2.61
N GLU A 416 -23.17 -13.21 3.83
CA GLU A 416 -23.81 -12.04 4.46
C GLU A 416 -25.32 -12.19 4.77
N MET A 417 -25.91 -13.35 4.50
CA MET A 417 -27.30 -13.63 4.82
C MET A 417 -27.38 -14.40 6.14
N PRO A 418 -28.29 -14.05 7.07
CA PRO A 418 -28.52 -14.82 8.29
C PRO A 418 -29.12 -16.19 7.94
N VAL A 419 -28.50 -17.25 8.43
CA VAL A 419 -28.95 -18.63 8.16
C VAL A 419 -29.57 -19.31 9.39
N ARG A 420 -29.12 -18.92 10.58
CA ARG A 420 -29.64 -19.49 11.83
C ARG A 420 -29.36 -18.56 13.01
N THR A 421 -30.36 -18.39 13.88
CA THR A 421 -30.23 -17.65 15.14
C THR A 421 -30.60 -18.58 16.31
N PHE A 422 -29.76 -18.56 17.36
CA PHE A 422 -29.98 -19.37 18.56
C PHE A 422 -29.28 -18.73 19.78
N PRO A 423 -29.80 -18.96 21.00
CA PRO A 423 -29.14 -18.49 22.21
C PRO A 423 -27.89 -19.29 22.52
N VAL A 424 -26.85 -18.67 23.04
CA VAL A 424 -25.59 -19.31 23.47
C VAL A 424 -25.57 -19.34 25.00
N GLY A 425 -26.29 -20.29 25.56
CA GLY A 425 -26.47 -20.44 26.98
C GLY A 425 -27.50 -21.50 27.32
N PRO A 426 -27.84 -21.69 28.60
CA PRO A 426 -28.70 -22.77 29.10
C PRO A 426 -30.11 -22.82 28.49
N SER A 427 -30.60 -21.74 27.90
CA SER A 427 -31.91 -21.72 27.24
C SER A 427 -31.94 -22.48 25.90
N TRP A 428 -30.76 -22.79 25.32
CA TRP A 428 -30.65 -23.58 24.10
C TRP A 428 -30.53 -25.08 24.38
N ASN A 429 -31.41 -25.89 23.86
CA ASN A 429 -31.41 -27.33 24.07
C ASN A 429 -30.13 -28.05 23.58
N HIS A 430 -29.40 -27.47 22.64
CA HIS A 430 -28.13 -28.00 22.14
C HIS A 430 -26.90 -27.32 22.76
N PHE A 431 -27.09 -26.44 23.73
CA PHE A 431 -25.97 -25.84 24.48
C PHE A 431 -25.28 -26.90 25.33
N LEU A 432 -23.97 -26.95 25.23
CA LEU A 432 -23.13 -27.85 25.99
C LEU A 432 -22.22 -27.03 26.92
N PRO A 433 -22.47 -27.02 28.25
CA PRO A 433 -21.56 -26.38 29.21
C PRO A 433 -20.16 -26.97 29.11
N LEU A 434 -19.13 -26.16 29.31
CA LEU A 434 -17.74 -26.60 29.18
C LEU A 434 -17.41 -27.81 30.06
N ASP A 435 -17.94 -27.86 31.29
CA ASP A 435 -17.72 -29.00 32.20
C ASP A 435 -18.32 -30.31 31.70
N SER A 436 -19.31 -30.23 30.82
CA SER A 436 -19.91 -31.38 30.17
C SER A 436 -19.19 -31.85 28.91
N VAL A 437 -18.21 -31.07 28.42
CA VAL A 437 -17.37 -31.43 27.27
C VAL A 437 -16.25 -32.37 27.72
N PRO A 438 -16.10 -33.57 27.12
CA PRO A 438 -15.03 -34.51 27.48
C PRO A 438 -13.64 -33.90 27.32
N GLN A 439 -12.72 -34.25 28.21
CA GLN A 439 -11.34 -33.77 28.16
C GLN A 439 -10.65 -34.09 26.83
N LEU A 440 -10.92 -35.31 26.29
CA LEU A 440 -10.38 -35.69 24.96
C LEU A 440 -10.80 -34.69 23.87
N MET A 441 -12.08 -34.32 23.86
CA MET A 441 -12.60 -33.39 22.85
C MET A 441 -12.07 -31.99 23.03
N ARG A 442 -12.05 -31.47 24.27
CA ARG A 442 -11.44 -30.16 24.59
C ARG A 442 -10.00 -30.09 24.09
N MET A 443 -9.22 -31.13 24.41
CA MET A 443 -7.79 -31.15 24.01
C MET A 443 -7.59 -31.37 22.51
N ALA A 444 -8.43 -32.19 21.85
CA ALA A 444 -8.36 -32.34 20.40
C ALA A 444 -8.55 -30.99 19.67
N VAL A 445 -9.55 -30.20 20.07
CA VAL A 445 -9.79 -28.86 19.50
C VAL A 445 -8.63 -27.90 19.79
N LEU A 446 -8.18 -27.83 21.05
CA LEU A 446 -7.06 -26.97 21.43
C LEU A 446 -5.79 -27.33 20.66
N GLN A 447 -5.42 -28.62 20.60
CA GLN A 447 -4.18 -29.01 19.92
C GLN A 447 -4.25 -28.92 18.39
N SER A 448 -5.45 -28.93 17.82
CA SER A 448 -5.68 -28.73 16.40
C SER A 448 -5.63 -27.25 16.02
N GLU A 449 -6.34 -26.40 16.77
CA GLU A 449 -6.57 -25.00 16.42
C GLU A 449 -5.62 -24.02 17.13
N ASP A 450 -5.44 -24.17 18.44
CA ASP A 450 -4.73 -23.20 19.28
C ASP A 450 -4.23 -23.85 20.58
N GLY A 451 -3.12 -24.57 20.53
CA GLY A 451 -2.56 -25.26 21.69
C GLY A 451 -2.13 -24.36 22.85
N GLY A 452 -2.00 -23.05 22.61
CA GLY A 452 -1.63 -22.02 23.57
C GLY A 452 -2.77 -21.19 24.13
N PHE A 453 -4.03 -21.47 23.75
CA PHE A 453 -5.21 -20.63 24.01
C PHE A 453 -5.33 -20.10 25.45
N PHE A 454 -5.09 -20.93 26.46
CA PHE A 454 -5.19 -20.54 27.86
C PHE A 454 -3.97 -19.77 28.39
N TYR A 455 -2.90 -19.66 27.58
CA TYR A 455 -1.61 -19.06 28.02
C TYR A 455 -1.30 -17.74 27.36
N HIS A 456 -1.85 -17.46 26.16
CA HIS A 456 -1.64 -16.19 25.48
C HIS A 456 -2.81 -15.22 25.67
N GLN A 457 -2.58 -13.94 25.37
CA GLN A 457 -3.59 -12.87 25.42
C GLN A 457 -4.10 -12.52 24.01
N GLY A 458 -4.75 -13.49 23.37
CA GLY A 458 -5.43 -13.32 22.08
C GLY A 458 -4.56 -13.55 20.86
N PHE A 459 -3.25 -13.42 20.93
CA PHE A 459 -2.33 -13.53 19.79
C PHE A 459 -1.19 -14.49 20.07
N LEU A 460 -0.72 -15.13 18.99
CA LEU A 460 0.49 -15.94 18.95
C LEU A 460 1.47 -15.33 17.93
N PRO A 461 2.39 -14.45 18.33
CA PRO A 461 3.31 -13.75 17.42
C PRO A 461 4.10 -14.71 16.52
N ASP A 462 4.60 -15.82 17.06
CA ASP A 462 5.33 -16.83 16.30
C ASP A 462 4.46 -17.48 15.22
N ALA A 463 3.20 -17.81 15.53
CA ALA A 463 2.27 -18.39 14.55
C ALA A 463 1.91 -17.38 13.44
N ILE A 464 1.79 -16.09 13.77
CA ILE A 464 1.57 -15.02 12.80
C ILE A 464 2.79 -14.90 11.91
N ARG A 465 4.00 -14.85 12.48
CA ARG A 465 5.26 -14.78 11.73
C ARG A 465 5.44 -15.98 10.80
N GLU A 466 5.23 -17.20 11.29
CA GLU A 466 5.31 -18.42 10.48
C GLU A 466 4.29 -18.43 9.33
N ALA A 467 3.06 -17.95 9.58
CA ALA A 467 2.06 -17.83 8.54
C ALA A 467 2.49 -16.82 7.47
N MET A 468 3.03 -15.65 7.87
CA MET A 468 3.56 -14.64 6.95
C MET A 468 4.71 -15.20 6.10
N VAL A 469 5.67 -15.91 6.71
CA VAL A 469 6.79 -16.55 5.99
C VAL A 469 6.27 -17.55 4.96
N TYR A 470 5.31 -18.39 5.35
CA TYR A 470 4.72 -19.38 4.46
C TYR A 470 3.98 -18.72 3.28
N ASP A 471 3.16 -17.69 3.56
CA ASP A 471 2.40 -16.96 2.55
C ASP A 471 3.30 -16.21 1.58
N LEU A 472 4.43 -15.64 2.05
CA LEU A 472 5.44 -15.03 1.21
C LEU A 472 6.11 -16.03 0.27
N LYS A 473 6.45 -17.23 0.75
CA LYS A 473 7.03 -18.33 -0.06
C LYS A 473 6.04 -18.80 -1.13
N GLU A 474 4.79 -18.98 -0.76
CA GLU A 474 3.73 -19.45 -1.66
C GLU A 474 3.18 -18.34 -2.57
N ARG A 475 3.53 -17.08 -2.33
CA ARG A 475 3.01 -15.87 -2.99
C ARG A 475 1.47 -15.80 -3.00
N ARG A 476 0.84 -16.37 -1.98
CA ARG A 476 -0.61 -16.37 -1.78
C ARG A 476 -0.92 -16.55 -0.30
N PHE A 477 -2.10 -16.13 0.13
CA PHE A 477 -2.61 -16.42 1.47
C PHE A 477 -2.99 -17.91 1.57
N ALA A 478 -2.09 -18.74 2.05
CA ALA A 478 -2.24 -20.19 2.12
C ALA A 478 -2.32 -20.72 3.56
N ARG A 479 -1.72 -20.01 4.54
CA ARG A 479 -1.74 -20.39 5.95
C ARG A 479 -2.25 -19.25 6.81
N GLY A 480 -3.19 -19.55 7.74
CA GLY A 480 -3.69 -18.60 8.73
C GLY A 480 -2.93 -18.71 10.05
N GLY A 481 -2.61 -17.57 10.68
CA GLY A 481 -2.09 -17.48 12.04
C GLY A 481 -3.15 -17.05 13.06
N SER A 482 -4.44 -17.36 12.83
CA SER A 482 -5.53 -16.93 13.71
C SER A 482 -5.69 -17.86 14.90
N THR A 483 -5.79 -17.29 16.10
CA THR A 483 -6.09 -17.98 17.35
C THR A 483 -7.59 -18.26 17.52
N ILE A 484 -7.97 -19.06 18.51
CA ILE A 484 -9.38 -19.26 18.89
C ILE A 484 -10.03 -17.93 19.26
N SER A 485 -9.33 -17.03 19.99
CA SER A 485 -9.83 -15.69 20.33
C SER A 485 -10.16 -14.87 19.08
N MET A 486 -9.29 -14.88 18.08
CA MET A 486 -9.51 -14.20 16.81
C MET A 486 -10.68 -14.80 16.01
N GLN A 487 -10.78 -16.13 15.96
CA GLN A 487 -11.89 -16.81 15.30
C GLN A 487 -13.22 -16.50 16.00
N LEU A 488 -13.23 -16.46 17.33
CA LEU A 488 -14.40 -16.16 18.13
C LEU A 488 -14.88 -14.72 17.89
N VAL A 489 -13.98 -13.73 17.99
CA VAL A 489 -14.29 -12.33 17.72
C VAL A 489 -14.83 -12.15 16.31
N LYS A 490 -14.18 -12.75 15.33
CA LYS A 490 -14.63 -12.73 13.94
C LYS A 490 -16.08 -13.26 13.80
N ASN A 491 -16.44 -14.34 14.50
CA ASN A 491 -17.75 -14.97 14.37
C ASN A 491 -18.84 -14.22 15.16
N VAL A 492 -18.51 -13.65 16.32
CA VAL A 492 -19.47 -13.04 17.24
C VAL A 492 -19.74 -11.56 16.95
N PHE A 493 -18.70 -10.82 16.52
CA PHE A 493 -18.77 -9.36 16.43
C PHE A 493 -18.69 -8.83 15.01
N LEU A 494 -18.04 -9.56 14.07
CA LEU A 494 -17.70 -9.00 12.77
C LEU A 494 -18.54 -9.58 11.63
N ASN A 495 -18.70 -8.77 10.57
CA ASN A 495 -19.25 -9.25 9.32
C ASN A 495 -18.29 -10.21 8.60
N ARG A 496 -18.76 -10.95 7.58
CA ARG A 496 -17.97 -11.97 6.87
C ARG A 496 -17.13 -11.43 5.71
N ARG A 497 -17.11 -10.12 5.48
CA ARG A 497 -16.32 -9.51 4.41
C ARG A 497 -14.82 -9.66 4.68
N LYS A 498 -14.07 -10.06 3.67
CA LYS A 498 -12.61 -10.23 3.80
C LYS A 498 -11.90 -8.96 3.34
N ASN A 499 -11.51 -8.11 4.27
CA ASN A 499 -10.70 -6.92 4.01
C ASN A 499 -9.73 -6.65 5.16
N ILE A 500 -8.76 -5.77 4.94
CA ILE A 500 -7.71 -5.43 5.92
C ILE A 500 -8.32 -4.70 7.11
N ALA A 501 -9.24 -3.76 6.87
CA ALA A 501 -9.88 -2.97 7.93
C ALA A 501 -10.55 -3.86 8.97
N ARG A 502 -11.36 -4.83 8.50
CA ARG A 502 -11.99 -5.82 9.38
C ARG A 502 -10.96 -6.64 10.17
N LYS A 503 -9.78 -6.94 9.58
CA LYS A 503 -8.74 -7.67 10.30
C LYS A 503 -8.07 -6.83 11.38
N LEU A 504 -7.94 -5.52 11.15
CA LEU A 504 -7.46 -4.58 12.18
C LEU A 504 -8.49 -4.40 13.30
N GLU A 505 -9.77 -4.27 12.97
CA GLU A 505 -10.84 -4.21 13.95
C GLU A 505 -10.91 -5.50 14.78
N GLU A 506 -10.80 -6.67 14.13
CA GLU A 506 -10.70 -7.98 14.80
C GLU A 506 -9.57 -7.98 15.84
N ALA A 507 -8.37 -7.53 15.44
CA ALA A 507 -7.23 -7.50 16.34
C ALA A 507 -7.47 -6.56 17.53
N LEU A 508 -8.04 -5.38 17.31
CA LEU A 508 -8.28 -4.43 18.38
C LEU A 508 -9.38 -4.92 19.34
N ILE A 509 -10.44 -5.54 18.84
CA ILE A 509 -11.49 -6.15 19.68
C ILE A 509 -10.93 -7.33 20.49
N VAL A 510 -10.11 -8.21 19.88
CA VAL A 510 -9.43 -9.28 20.61
C VAL A 510 -8.59 -8.73 21.74
N TRP A 511 -7.78 -7.69 21.46
CA TRP A 511 -6.96 -7.03 22.45
C TRP A 511 -7.81 -6.47 23.61
N LEU A 512 -8.90 -5.75 23.29
CA LEU A 512 -9.80 -5.17 24.29
C LEU A 512 -10.41 -6.25 25.21
N ILE A 513 -10.90 -7.35 24.64
CA ILE A 513 -11.54 -8.44 25.40
C ILE A 513 -10.52 -9.14 26.31
N GLU A 514 -9.36 -9.47 25.77
CA GLU A 514 -8.34 -10.23 26.50
C GLU A 514 -7.65 -9.41 27.60
N GLN A 515 -7.25 -8.17 27.29
CA GLN A 515 -6.59 -7.28 28.24
C GLN A 515 -7.49 -6.88 29.41
N ASN A 516 -8.76 -6.61 29.13
CA ASN A 516 -9.71 -6.22 30.16
C ASN A 516 -10.44 -7.41 30.78
N ARG A 517 -10.15 -8.66 30.34
CA ARG A 517 -10.80 -9.88 30.80
C ARG A 517 -12.33 -9.76 30.78
N LEU A 518 -12.88 -9.18 29.69
CA LEU A 518 -14.31 -8.95 29.55
C LEU A 518 -15.10 -10.27 29.52
N THR A 519 -14.44 -11.35 29.14
CA THR A 519 -14.96 -12.73 29.18
C THR A 519 -13.80 -13.64 29.59
N SER A 520 -14.06 -14.61 30.48
CA SER A 520 -13.02 -15.57 30.89
C SER A 520 -12.62 -16.49 29.74
N LYS A 521 -11.41 -17.03 29.77
CA LYS A 521 -10.93 -18.00 28.76
C LYS A 521 -11.81 -19.24 28.68
N GLU A 522 -12.27 -19.72 29.82
CA GLU A 522 -13.18 -20.87 29.91
C GLU A 522 -14.49 -20.55 29.20
N ARG A 523 -15.10 -19.40 29.45
CA ARG A 523 -16.34 -18.99 28.79
C ARG A 523 -16.12 -18.71 27.31
N MET A 524 -15.02 -18.10 26.91
CA MET A 524 -14.68 -17.94 25.49
C MET A 524 -14.59 -19.30 24.78
N PHE A 525 -13.93 -20.29 25.39
CA PHE A 525 -13.83 -21.63 24.81
C PHE A 525 -15.17 -22.37 24.77
N GLU A 526 -15.99 -22.21 25.81
CA GLU A 526 -17.35 -22.72 25.84
C GLU A 526 -18.19 -22.14 24.70
N VAL A 527 -18.17 -20.81 24.53
CA VAL A 527 -18.87 -20.15 23.43
C VAL A 527 -18.37 -20.68 22.09
N TYR A 528 -17.04 -20.77 21.91
CA TYR A 528 -16.42 -21.28 20.69
C TYR A 528 -16.96 -22.67 20.30
N LEU A 529 -16.97 -23.61 21.23
CA LEU A 529 -17.45 -24.99 21.00
C LEU A 529 -18.95 -25.06 20.66
N ASN A 530 -19.73 -24.07 21.11
CA ASN A 530 -21.17 -24.01 20.88
C ASN A 530 -21.57 -23.24 19.61
N ILE A 531 -20.74 -22.29 19.11
CA ILE A 531 -21.07 -21.50 17.90
C ILE A 531 -20.32 -21.95 16.66
N ALA A 532 -19.21 -22.70 16.79
CA ALA A 532 -18.46 -23.18 15.64
C ALA A 532 -19.37 -23.96 14.69
N GLU A 533 -19.20 -23.72 13.38
CA GLU A 533 -19.80 -24.54 12.34
C GLU A 533 -18.96 -25.81 12.17
N TRP A 534 -19.57 -26.95 12.29
CA TRP A 534 -18.93 -28.27 12.20
C TRP A 534 -19.31 -29.02 10.93
N GLY A 535 -20.30 -28.55 10.22
CA GLY A 535 -20.83 -29.14 9.00
C GLY A 535 -21.81 -28.17 8.35
N PRO A 536 -22.33 -28.45 7.15
CA PRO A 536 -23.32 -27.59 6.50
C PRO A 536 -24.57 -27.39 7.38
N GLY A 537 -24.71 -26.19 7.99
CA GLY A 537 -25.80 -25.85 8.91
C GLY A 537 -25.74 -26.52 10.27
N VAL A 538 -24.65 -27.21 10.64
CA VAL A 538 -24.45 -27.89 11.93
C VAL A 538 -23.63 -26.97 12.85
N TYR A 539 -24.24 -26.48 13.91
CA TYR A 539 -23.62 -25.55 14.86
C TYR A 539 -23.53 -26.14 16.25
N GLY A 540 -22.38 -26.01 16.86
CA GLY A 540 -22.09 -26.52 18.20
C GLY A 540 -21.74 -28.00 18.25
N LEU A 541 -20.95 -28.33 19.27
CA LEU A 541 -20.36 -29.66 19.43
C LEU A 541 -21.41 -30.78 19.64
N LEU A 542 -22.51 -30.47 20.32
CA LEU A 542 -23.57 -31.49 20.56
C LEU A 542 -24.19 -31.91 19.23
N GLU A 543 -24.64 -30.95 18.42
CA GLU A 543 -25.20 -31.26 17.09
C GLU A 543 -24.17 -31.94 16.19
N ALA A 544 -22.89 -31.51 16.24
CA ALA A 544 -21.83 -32.13 15.46
C ALA A 544 -21.64 -33.62 15.81
N SER A 545 -21.60 -33.95 17.11
CA SER A 545 -21.45 -35.32 17.57
C SER A 545 -22.60 -36.20 17.11
N GLU A 546 -23.83 -35.70 17.18
CA GLU A 546 -25.04 -36.41 16.70
C GLU A 546 -25.03 -36.52 15.16
N PHE A 547 -24.73 -35.47 14.44
CA PHE A 547 -24.71 -35.45 12.98
C PHE A 547 -23.70 -36.42 12.36
N TYR A 548 -22.47 -36.47 12.91
CA TYR A 548 -21.43 -37.35 12.37
C TYR A 548 -21.52 -38.78 12.90
N PHE A 549 -21.80 -38.97 14.20
CA PHE A 549 -21.63 -40.26 14.87
C PHE A 549 -22.90 -40.79 15.53
N GLY A 550 -24.00 -40.02 15.58
CA GLY A 550 -25.21 -40.41 16.29
C GLY A 550 -24.99 -40.64 17.80
N LYS A 551 -23.97 -39.97 18.38
CA LYS A 551 -23.51 -40.13 19.75
C LYS A 551 -23.56 -38.81 20.51
N ARG A 552 -23.62 -38.88 21.83
CA ARG A 552 -23.32 -37.73 22.67
C ARG A 552 -21.81 -37.48 22.74
N PRO A 553 -21.34 -36.26 22.95
CA PRO A 553 -19.91 -35.95 23.03
C PRO A 553 -19.12 -36.78 24.04
N SER A 554 -19.77 -37.23 25.14
CA SER A 554 -19.17 -38.11 26.16
C SER A 554 -18.84 -39.52 25.66
N GLN A 555 -19.38 -39.91 24.51
CA GLN A 555 -19.22 -41.26 23.93
C GLN A 555 -18.24 -41.29 22.75
N LEU A 556 -17.66 -40.12 22.38
CA LEU A 556 -16.71 -40.02 21.29
C LEU A 556 -15.39 -40.70 21.63
N THR A 557 -14.84 -41.44 20.67
CA THR A 557 -13.48 -41.99 20.74
C THR A 557 -12.43 -40.93 20.50
N LEU A 558 -11.15 -41.25 20.72
CA LEU A 558 -10.04 -40.36 20.46
C LEU A 558 -10.01 -39.91 18.98
N GLU A 559 -10.14 -40.88 18.07
CA GLU A 559 -10.10 -40.63 16.63
C GLU A 559 -11.30 -39.80 16.17
N GLU A 560 -12.49 -40.00 16.71
CA GLU A 560 -13.69 -39.20 16.45
C GLU A 560 -13.52 -37.77 16.97
N CYS A 561 -12.90 -37.57 18.14
CA CYS A 561 -12.58 -36.23 18.66
C CYS A 561 -11.56 -35.50 17.75
N ILE A 562 -10.51 -36.18 17.31
CA ILE A 562 -9.51 -35.60 16.41
C ILE A 562 -10.14 -35.25 15.04
N TYR A 563 -11.00 -36.14 14.52
CA TYR A 563 -11.73 -35.87 13.28
C TYR A 563 -12.60 -34.62 13.40
N LEU A 564 -13.42 -34.49 14.42
CA LEU A 564 -14.24 -33.30 14.63
C LEU A 564 -13.34 -32.04 14.71
N ALA A 565 -12.27 -32.06 15.48
CA ALA A 565 -11.35 -30.94 15.55
C ALA A 565 -10.75 -30.57 14.17
N SER A 566 -10.47 -31.56 13.31
CA SER A 566 -9.86 -31.36 11.98
C SER A 566 -10.77 -30.70 10.95
N ILE A 567 -12.10 -30.75 11.14
CA ILE A 567 -13.06 -30.21 10.16
C ILE A 567 -13.43 -28.75 10.41
N ILE A 568 -13.12 -28.19 11.58
CA ILE A 568 -13.45 -26.80 11.95
C ILE A 568 -12.98 -25.77 10.89
N PRO A 569 -11.77 -25.88 10.28
CA PRO A 569 -11.34 -24.94 9.26
C PRO A 569 -12.15 -25.01 7.95
N LYS A 570 -12.76 -26.17 7.65
CA LYS A 570 -13.47 -26.42 6.38
C LYS A 570 -14.75 -27.26 6.57
N PRO A 571 -15.70 -26.85 7.43
CA PRO A 571 -16.81 -27.67 7.84
C PRO A 571 -17.74 -28.08 6.68
N LYS A 572 -17.92 -27.23 5.70
CA LYS A 572 -18.78 -27.48 4.52
C LYS A 572 -18.21 -28.51 3.55
N HIS A 573 -16.91 -28.79 3.65
CA HIS A 573 -16.20 -29.70 2.76
C HIS A 573 -15.85 -31.06 3.43
N TYR A 574 -16.53 -31.45 4.52
CA TYR A 574 -16.23 -32.66 5.26
C TYR A 574 -16.16 -33.90 4.37
N ARG A 575 -17.03 -33.99 3.34
CA ARG A 575 -17.06 -35.11 2.39
C ARG A 575 -15.73 -35.31 1.66
N SER A 576 -15.00 -34.26 1.42
CA SER A 576 -13.72 -34.33 0.73
C SER A 576 -12.63 -35.06 1.51
N SER A 577 -12.82 -35.25 2.82
CA SER A 577 -11.93 -36.01 3.71
C SER A 577 -12.14 -37.53 3.63
N PHE A 578 -13.20 -37.98 2.96
CA PHE A 578 -13.55 -39.40 2.85
C PHE A 578 -13.41 -39.93 1.42
N GLU A 579 -13.12 -41.22 1.31
CA GLU A 579 -13.24 -41.99 0.08
C GLU A 579 -14.73 -42.26 -0.26
N ALA A 580 -14.99 -42.70 -1.49
CA ALA A 580 -16.35 -43.03 -1.93
C ALA A 580 -17.04 -44.13 -1.07
N ASN A 581 -16.25 -44.99 -0.45
CA ASN A 581 -16.73 -46.06 0.45
C ASN A 581 -16.95 -45.58 1.90
N GLY A 582 -16.84 -44.27 2.16
CA GLY A 582 -17.03 -43.70 3.50
C GLY A 582 -15.84 -43.87 4.45
N ARG A 583 -14.69 -44.35 3.99
CA ARG A 583 -13.44 -44.38 4.78
C ARG A 583 -12.72 -43.07 4.75
N LEU A 584 -12.14 -42.66 5.89
CA LEU A 584 -11.32 -41.47 5.97
C LEU A 584 -10.05 -41.66 5.11
N LYS A 585 -9.68 -40.63 4.31
CA LYS A 585 -8.52 -40.68 3.43
C LYS A 585 -7.21 -40.73 4.20
N GLU A 586 -6.24 -41.48 3.68
CA GLU A 586 -4.90 -41.63 4.26
C GLU A 586 -4.14 -40.30 4.42
N ASN A 587 -4.44 -39.31 3.60
CA ASN A 587 -3.81 -37.99 3.72
C ASN A 587 -4.14 -37.27 5.03
N GLN A 588 -5.11 -37.74 5.81
CA GLN A 588 -5.45 -37.21 7.14
C GLN A 588 -4.51 -37.77 8.23
N GLU A 589 -3.78 -38.85 7.98
CA GLU A 589 -2.96 -39.55 8.98
C GLU A 589 -1.94 -38.65 9.65
N GLY A 590 -1.25 -37.82 8.86
CA GLY A 590 -0.26 -36.88 9.40
C GLY A 590 -0.83 -35.90 10.42
N HIS A 591 -2.04 -35.37 10.16
CA HIS A 591 -2.74 -34.48 11.09
C HIS A 591 -3.16 -35.21 12.34
N PHE A 592 -3.77 -36.40 12.21
CA PHE A 592 -4.20 -37.23 13.35
C PHE A 592 -3.04 -37.54 14.28
N ARG A 593 -1.93 -38.03 13.74
CA ARG A 593 -0.71 -38.35 14.51
C ARG A 593 -0.13 -37.09 15.19
N LEU A 594 -0.16 -35.93 14.51
CA LEU A 594 0.33 -34.67 15.08
C LEU A 594 -0.51 -34.27 16.30
N VAL A 595 -1.84 -34.26 16.17
CA VAL A 595 -2.75 -33.87 17.26
C VAL A 595 -2.62 -34.88 18.42
N ALA A 596 -2.63 -36.18 18.15
CA ALA A 596 -2.47 -37.22 19.17
C ALA A 596 -1.15 -37.11 19.95
N ARG A 597 -0.01 -36.91 19.26
CA ARG A 597 1.29 -36.64 19.91
C ARG A 597 1.28 -35.41 20.80
N ARG A 598 0.64 -34.33 20.35
CA ARG A 598 0.47 -33.11 21.16
C ARG A 598 -0.38 -33.36 22.41
N MET A 599 -1.45 -34.18 22.28
CA MET A 599 -2.28 -34.57 23.41
C MET A 599 -1.52 -35.48 24.41
N ALA A 600 -0.66 -36.37 23.93
CA ALA A 600 0.22 -37.19 24.77
C ALA A 600 1.25 -36.34 25.51
N ALA A 601 1.89 -35.38 24.82
CA ALA A 601 2.82 -34.42 25.43
C ALA A 601 2.17 -33.57 26.53
N LYS A 602 0.84 -33.37 26.47
CA LYS A 602 0.07 -32.70 27.52
C LYS A 602 -0.45 -33.66 28.60
N GLY A 603 -0.10 -34.95 28.54
CA GLY A 603 -0.50 -35.96 29.51
C GLY A 603 -1.99 -36.36 29.48
N VAL A 604 -2.72 -36.03 28.40
CA VAL A 604 -4.15 -36.34 28.28
C VAL A 604 -4.39 -37.79 27.83
N ILE A 605 -3.47 -38.31 27.02
CA ILE A 605 -3.46 -39.70 26.58
C ILE A 605 -2.04 -40.28 26.76
N SER A 606 -1.92 -41.61 26.75
CA SER A 606 -0.60 -42.25 26.78
C SER A 606 0.10 -42.16 25.40
N GLU A 607 1.43 -42.27 25.38
CA GLU A 607 2.20 -42.33 24.13
C GLU A 607 1.76 -43.52 23.26
N ALA A 608 1.49 -44.67 23.89
CA ALA A 608 0.97 -45.86 23.19
C ALA A 608 -0.39 -45.58 22.51
N ALA A 609 -1.28 -44.83 23.16
CA ALA A 609 -2.54 -44.41 22.55
C ALA A 609 -2.35 -43.47 21.37
N ALA A 610 -1.35 -42.55 21.45
CA ALA A 610 -1.03 -41.63 20.36
C ALA A 610 -0.40 -42.37 19.16
N GLU A 611 0.41 -43.38 19.39
CA GLU A 611 0.99 -44.22 18.33
C GLU A 611 -0.04 -45.18 17.70
N GLY A 612 -1.04 -45.61 18.50
CA GLY A 612 -2.10 -46.53 18.10
C GLY A 612 -3.29 -45.86 17.39
N VAL A 613 -3.24 -44.58 17.08
CA VAL A 613 -4.32 -43.87 16.35
C VAL A 613 -4.52 -44.49 14.97
N ASP A 614 -5.75 -44.87 14.68
CA ASP A 614 -6.15 -45.58 13.45
C ASP A 614 -7.33 -44.86 12.78
N LEU A 615 -7.13 -44.35 11.57
CA LEU A 615 -8.16 -43.66 10.78
C LEU A 615 -9.39 -44.53 10.49
N SER A 616 -9.22 -45.87 10.45
CA SER A 616 -10.31 -46.79 10.17
C SER A 616 -11.38 -46.83 11.26
N ARG A 617 -11.06 -46.31 12.46
CA ARG A 617 -11.98 -46.18 13.57
C ARG A 617 -12.96 -45.02 13.45
N VAL A 618 -12.70 -44.08 12.50
CA VAL A 618 -13.63 -42.99 12.20
C VAL A 618 -14.69 -43.49 11.23
N VAL A 619 -15.82 -43.87 11.75
CA VAL A 619 -16.97 -44.38 10.99
C VAL A 619 -18.16 -43.46 11.18
N LEU A 620 -18.63 -42.85 10.08
CA LEU A 620 -19.81 -41.97 10.10
C LEU A 620 -21.09 -42.79 10.30
N THR A 621 -21.59 -42.83 11.53
CA THR A 621 -22.81 -43.56 11.90
C THR A 621 -24.05 -42.68 12.02
N GLY A 622 -23.87 -41.33 12.02
CA GLY A 622 -24.96 -40.35 12.04
C GLY A 622 -25.47 -39.97 10.65
N GLU A 623 -26.22 -38.90 10.56
CA GLU A 623 -26.79 -38.38 9.31
C GLU A 623 -25.73 -38.14 8.21
N ALA A 624 -24.51 -37.72 8.61
CA ALA A 624 -23.40 -37.53 7.68
C ALA A 624 -23.03 -38.78 6.89
N GLY A 625 -23.23 -39.96 7.46
CA GLY A 625 -22.94 -41.26 6.82
C GLY A 625 -23.93 -41.63 5.73
N LYS A 626 -25.18 -41.19 5.79
CA LYS A 626 -26.23 -41.53 4.80
C LYS A 626 -25.83 -41.12 3.38
N CYS A 627 -25.12 -40.02 3.22
CA CYS A 627 -24.65 -39.52 1.91
C CYS A 627 -23.68 -40.47 1.20
N PHE A 628 -23.00 -41.37 1.94
CA PHE A 628 -22.10 -42.38 1.38
C PHE A 628 -22.83 -43.71 1.11
N ALA A 629 -23.85 -44.03 1.88
CA ALA A 629 -24.68 -45.19 1.67
C ALA A 629 -25.49 -45.11 0.36
N ASP A 630 -26.04 -43.93 0.05
CA ASP A 630 -26.79 -43.69 -1.19
C ASP A 630 -25.93 -43.80 -2.44
N SER A 631 -24.63 -43.41 -2.36
CA SER A 631 -23.71 -43.56 -3.48
C SER A 631 -23.33 -45.01 -3.78
N LEU A 632 -23.39 -45.90 -2.81
CA LEU A 632 -23.15 -47.34 -2.98
C LEU A 632 -24.36 -48.10 -3.57
N SER A 633 -25.58 -47.58 -3.36
CA SER A 633 -26.80 -48.20 -3.92
C SER A 633 -26.97 -48.00 -5.44
N PHE A 634 -26.32 -47.02 -6.03
CA PHE A 634 -26.31 -46.75 -7.49
C PHE A 634 -25.31 -47.60 -8.27
N SER A 635 -24.41 -48.35 -7.62
CA SER A 635 -23.37 -49.16 -8.26
C SER A 635 -23.69 -50.65 -8.41
N THR A 636 -24.89 -51.11 -8.09
CA THR A 636 -25.34 -52.47 -8.41
C THR A 636 -25.92 -52.50 -9.84
N PRO A 637 -25.29 -53.21 -10.80
CA PRO A 637 -25.89 -53.37 -12.13
C PRO A 637 -27.17 -54.21 -11.96
N GLN A 638 -28.31 -53.69 -12.41
CA GLN A 638 -29.50 -54.54 -12.61
C GLN A 638 -29.15 -55.62 -13.63
N PRO A 639 -29.49 -56.90 -13.36
CA PRO A 639 -29.37 -57.90 -14.39
C PRO A 639 -30.36 -57.59 -15.50
N VAL A 640 -29.81 -57.46 -16.74
CA VAL A 640 -30.57 -57.29 -17.98
C VAL A 640 -31.36 -58.59 -18.17
N PRO A 641 -32.65 -58.52 -18.54
CA PRO A 641 -33.51 -59.69 -18.77
C PRO A 641 -33.12 -60.55 -19.96
#